data_b6fb352f8bb495baf29f58194cb8ddc0
#
_entry.id   b6fb352f8bb495baf29f58194cb8ddc0
#
_cell.length_a   1.000
_cell.length_b   1.000
_cell.length_c   1.000
_cell.angle_alpha   90.00
_cell.angle_beta   90.00
_cell.angle_gamma   90.00
#
_symmetry.space_group_name_H-M   'P 1'
#
loop_
_entity.id
_entity.type
_entity.pdbx_description
1 polymer ?
#
loop_
_entity_poly.entity_id
_entity_poly.type
_entity_poly.pdbx_seq_one_letter_code
_entity_poly.pdbx_strand_id
1 'polypeptide(L)'
;MRSILKFKWPRGLFLLGAFLLAVWSGSDSQAQAISSMYNEAPELARQVMAGRLPAVDDRLPFNPVIVQPVESIGNYGGTWHLAMKRHRDHGLFIRYIAYENLLRWDPTWTKVIPNVAQSYSTNSSATEYTFKLRRNMKWSDGQPFTADDIMFWYEDIMLNKALAPKPPSALVIDGQLVKVKKINDFEVKFIFAGSYGLFPQILAQPHLVDATAYPKHYLKQFIPKYNPSVDELVKRAHAADWVELFRSKFGAPLTIDDPSRWQNPALPVLNAWIQKTHYAPELKKVSFERNPYYWKVDTAGNQLPYIDRVECTIKDTAEEIADLAIEGGIDMQRRRMDSRPKAAFEETMRQNDFGFFETLSSFSNSMVVALNLNHKEATKCDVYQNKNFRIGLSHAIDRRKIIETVTGMHGVPAQVAPRPETPFYDKSFTEQFIQYDPQLANRYLDLAGYAARDSEGFRMDPQGNRIQVTIEYTDFYTGWVKASELVAENWRAVGIDAHTQEYTRDILYDRKAKNQHDAVVWIGDGGMSVILEPRWYLPFSNESNYAQLWQGWYNGEPGGEEPPEQVKRQMALYDQIKATADLHKQNRLMKEILDIALDQFYVMGISLPTSSIGVVKNSFHNVPTVMPYGWIYPTPAPTNPCQYFIAP
;
A
#
# COMPACT_ATOMS: atom_id res chain seq x y z
N MET A 1 -24.23 33.96 -41.79
CA MET A 1 -23.89 33.65 -43.21
C MET A 1 -23.39 32.19 -43.20
N ARG A 2 -24.25 31.31 -43.41
CA ARG A 2 -24.64 30.50 -44.59
C ARG A 2 -23.44 30.06 -45.45
N SER A 3 -23.12 28.74 -45.43
CA SER A 3 -23.37 27.96 -46.67
C SER A 3 -23.30 26.44 -46.33
N ILE A 4 -24.38 25.80 -46.78
CA ILE A 4 -24.68 24.37 -46.78
C ILE A 4 -24.13 23.82 -48.09
N LEU A 5 -23.45 22.69 -48.07
CA LEU A 5 -23.19 21.92 -49.28
C LEU A 5 -23.76 20.50 -49.12
N LYS A 6 -24.83 20.26 -49.85
CA LYS A 6 -25.47 18.96 -50.09
C LYS A 6 -24.68 18.20 -51.15
N PHE A 7 -24.44 16.90 -50.90
CA PHE A 7 -24.02 15.98 -51.97
C PHE A 7 -25.09 14.93 -52.24
N LYS A 8 -25.42 14.78 -53.53
CA LYS A 8 -26.44 13.91 -54.10
C LYS A 8 -25.88 12.54 -54.45
N TRP A 9 -26.69 11.51 -54.22
CA TRP A 9 -26.52 10.15 -54.78
C TRP A 9 -26.99 10.04 -56.20
N PRO A 10 -26.43 9.19 -57.11
CA PRO A 10 -27.09 8.70 -58.29
C PRO A 10 -27.57 7.25 -58.13
N ARG A 11 -28.81 7.03 -58.62
CA ARG A 11 -29.48 5.74 -58.79
C ARG A 11 -29.19 5.14 -60.16
N GLY A 12 -29.22 3.81 -60.22
CA GLY A 12 -29.45 2.98 -61.43
C GLY A 12 -28.30 2.02 -61.67
N LEU A 13 -28.43 0.75 -62.05
CA LEU A 13 -29.44 0.03 -62.80
C LEU A 13 -29.33 -1.47 -62.49
N PHE A 14 -30.46 -2.16 -62.49
CA PHE A 14 -30.57 -3.63 -62.48
C PHE A 14 -30.13 -4.23 -63.85
N LEU A 15 -29.42 -5.38 -63.82
CA LEU A 15 -29.48 -6.37 -64.90
C LEU A 15 -29.35 -7.79 -64.33
N LEU A 16 -30.39 -8.57 -64.58
CA LEU A 16 -30.48 -10.02 -64.40
C LEU A 16 -29.60 -10.75 -65.43
N GLY A 17 -28.92 -11.79 -64.98
CA GLY A 17 -28.29 -12.78 -65.85
C GLY A 17 -28.20 -14.12 -65.15
N ALA A 18 -29.09 -15.05 -65.50
CA ALA A 18 -29.10 -16.44 -65.03
C ALA A 18 -28.22 -17.33 -65.89
N PHE A 19 -27.85 -18.51 -65.34
CA PHE A 19 -27.24 -19.72 -65.87
C PHE A 19 -25.80 -19.97 -65.38
N LEU A 20 -25.38 -21.10 -64.80
CA LEU A 20 -25.72 -22.55 -64.97
C LEU A 20 -25.14 -23.29 -63.73
N LEU A 21 -25.81 -24.34 -63.30
CA LEU A 21 -25.37 -25.36 -62.38
C LEU A 21 -24.09 -26.07 -62.88
N ALA A 22 -23.07 -26.17 -62.03
CA ALA A 22 -22.09 -27.27 -62.07
C ALA A 22 -21.93 -27.79 -60.65
N VAL A 23 -22.47 -28.96 -60.41
CA VAL A 23 -22.23 -29.79 -59.22
C VAL A 23 -20.78 -30.26 -59.24
N TRP A 24 -19.98 -29.85 -58.25
CA TRP A 24 -18.77 -30.53 -57.91
C TRP A 24 -18.73 -30.74 -56.37
N SER A 25 -18.91 -32.00 -56.01
CA SER A 25 -18.70 -32.53 -54.69
C SER A 25 -17.19 -32.55 -54.39
N GLY A 26 -16.78 -31.66 -53.56
CA GLY A 26 -15.48 -31.62 -52.93
C GLY A 26 -15.66 -31.08 -51.51
N SER A 27 -15.83 -32.00 -50.56
CA SER A 27 -15.84 -31.68 -49.13
C SER A 27 -14.44 -31.33 -48.66
N ASP A 28 -14.02 -30.11 -48.87
CA ASP A 28 -12.97 -29.50 -48.06
C ASP A 28 -13.65 -28.53 -47.07
N SER A 29 -13.94 -29.05 -45.88
CA SER A 29 -14.25 -28.21 -44.72
C SER A 29 -12.95 -27.47 -44.32
N GLN A 30 -12.59 -26.43 -45.08
CA GLN A 30 -11.77 -25.37 -44.52
C GLN A 30 -12.59 -24.75 -43.37
N ALA A 31 -12.35 -25.23 -42.16
CA ALA A 31 -12.70 -24.45 -40.98
C ALA A 31 -12.04 -23.08 -41.18
N GLN A 32 -12.84 -22.06 -41.52
CA GLN A 32 -12.41 -20.69 -41.42
C GLN A 32 -11.93 -20.51 -39.98
N ALA A 33 -10.60 -20.42 -39.81
CA ALA A 33 -10.00 -20.03 -38.57
C ALA A 33 -10.61 -18.66 -38.26
N ILE A 34 -11.56 -18.61 -37.30
CA ILE A 34 -12.04 -17.36 -36.74
C ILE A 34 -10.80 -16.69 -36.20
N SER A 35 -10.37 -15.59 -36.83
CA SER A 35 -9.24 -14.80 -36.36
C SER A 35 -9.52 -14.43 -34.92
N SER A 36 -8.72 -14.95 -33.98
CA SER A 36 -8.82 -14.56 -32.57
C SER A 36 -8.70 -13.05 -32.45
N MET A 37 -9.53 -12.44 -31.60
CA MET A 37 -9.47 -11.02 -31.30
C MET A 37 -8.24 -10.66 -30.48
N TYR A 38 -7.68 -11.65 -29.75
CA TYR A 38 -6.56 -11.51 -28.85
C TYR A 38 -5.43 -12.45 -29.21
N ASN A 39 -4.21 -12.07 -28.81
CA ASN A 39 -3.02 -12.88 -28.95
C ASN A 39 -2.60 -13.49 -27.61
N GLU A 40 -1.88 -14.59 -27.64
CA GLU A 40 -1.43 -15.30 -26.44
C GLU A 40 0.06 -15.69 -26.52
N ALA A 41 0.64 -16.03 -25.37
CA ALA A 41 2.03 -16.49 -25.32
C ALA A 41 2.20 -17.80 -26.11
N PRO A 42 3.34 -18.00 -26.83
CA PRO A 42 3.58 -19.19 -27.63
C PRO A 42 3.47 -20.52 -26.86
N GLU A 43 3.78 -20.52 -25.56
CA GLU A 43 3.60 -21.68 -24.69
C GLU A 43 2.12 -22.02 -24.49
N LEU A 44 1.26 -21.01 -24.29
CA LEU A 44 -0.19 -21.21 -24.16
C LEU A 44 -0.81 -21.64 -25.49
N ALA A 45 -0.39 -21.04 -26.60
CA ALA A 45 -0.83 -21.46 -27.94
C ALA A 45 -0.55 -22.96 -28.22
N ARG A 46 0.61 -23.48 -27.78
CA ARG A 46 0.88 -24.92 -27.85
C ARG A 46 -0.06 -25.76 -27.00
N GLN A 47 -0.49 -25.27 -25.85
CA GLN A 47 -1.45 -25.97 -24.99
C GLN A 47 -2.87 -25.93 -25.61
N VAL A 48 -3.27 -24.82 -26.24
CA VAL A 48 -4.52 -24.72 -27.00
C VAL A 48 -4.52 -25.71 -28.19
N MET A 49 -3.46 -25.72 -28.99
CA MET A 49 -3.33 -26.67 -30.09
C MET A 49 -3.35 -28.15 -29.64
N ALA A 50 -2.86 -28.42 -28.43
CA ALA A 50 -2.88 -29.77 -27.83
C ALA A 50 -4.24 -30.09 -27.14
N GLY A 51 -5.24 -29.22 -27.22
CA GLY A 51 -6.57 -29.40 -26.58
C GLY A 51 -6.55 -29.38 -25.04
N ARG A 52 -5.49 -28.88 -24.42
CA ARG A 52 -5.33 -28.82 -22.96
C ARG A 52 -5.78 -27.50 -22.36
N LEU A 53 -5.97 -26.48 -23.19
CA LEU A 53 -6.40 -25.15 -22.80
C LEU A 53 -7.42 -24.62 -23.81
N PRO A 54 -8.48 -23.90 -23.40
CA PRO A 54 -9.37 -23.19 -24.32
C PRO A 54 -8.64 -22.09 -25.09
N ALA A 55 -9.23 -21.63 -26.20
CA ALA A 55 -8.71 -20.49 -26.96
C ALA A 55 -8.65 -19.23 -26.08
N VAL A 56 -7.75 -18.28 -26.40
CA VAL A 56 -7.54 -17.07 -25.62
C VAL A 56 -8.83 -16.23 -25.46
N ASP A 57 -9.65 -16.13 -26.49
CA ASP A 57 -10.93 -15.41 -26.46
C ASP A 57 -11.90 -16.00 -25.43
N ASP A 58 -11.89 -17.33 -25.23
CA ASP A 58 -12.73 -18.03 -24.25
C ASP A 58 -12.18 -17.89 -22.82
N ARG A 59 -10.92 -17.57 -22.66
CA ARG A 59 -10.23 -17.42 -21.36
C ARG A 59 -10.34 -16.00 -20.81
N LEU A 60 -10.43 -15.00 -21.66
CA LEU A 60 -10.52 -13.59 -21.31
C LEU A 60 -11.94 -13.17 -20.94
N PRO A 61 -12.12 -12.15 -20.08
CA PRO A 61 -13.40 -11.51 -19.88
C PRO A 61 -13.81 -10.75 -21.16
N PHE A 62 -15.11 -10.51 -21.35
CA PHE A 62 -15.61 -9.75 -22.51
C PHE A 62 -15.06 -8.33 -22.60
N ASN A 63 -14.69 -7.77 -21.44
CA ASN A 63 -14.05 -6.44 -21.33
C ASN A 63 -12.77 -6.57 -20.48
N PRO A 64 -11.65 -7.09 -21.03
CA PRO A 64 -10.39 -7.15 -20.32
C PRO A 64 -9.90 -5.74 -19.95
N VAL A 65 -9.05 -5.64 -18.94
CA VAL A 65 -8.31 -4.39 -18.69
C VAL A 65 -7.25 -4.24 -19.76
N ILE A 66 -7.30 -3.11 -20.46
CA ILE A 66 -6.25 -2.74 -21.42
C ILE A 66 -5.17 -1.99 -20.65
N VAL A 67 -3.98 -2.56 -20.58
CA VAL A 67 -2.79 -1.96 -19.98
C VAL A 67 -2.00 -1.24 -21.07
N GLN A 68 -1.80 0.07 -20.89
CA GLN A 68 -0.90 0.83 -21.75
C GLN A 68 0.54 0.55 -21.32
N PRO A 69 1.39 -0.07 -22.18
CA PRO A 69 2.80 -0.27 -21.87
C PRO A 69 3.55 1.05 -21.67
N VAL A 70 4.54 1.04 -20.77
CA VAL A 70 5.31 2.26 -20.43
C VAL A 70 6.21 2.67 -21.60
N GLU A 71 6.88 1.71 -22.24
CA GLU A 71 7.81 1.98 -23.34
C GLU A 71 7.26 1.44 -24.67
N SER A 72 6.96 0.15 -24.73
CA SER A 72 6.56 -0.54 -25.96
C SER A 72 5.78 -1.82 -25.68
N ILE A 73 5.13 -2.35 -26.73
CA ILE A 73 4.60 -3.70 -26.73
C ILE A 73 5.76 -4.66 -26.48
N GLY A 74 5.61 -5.56 -25.49
CA GLY A 74 6.67 -6.45 -25.05
C GLY A 74 6.72 -7.77 -25.79
N ASN A 75 7.79 -8.54 -25.54
CA ASN A 75 7.98 -9.90 -26.00
C ASN A 75 7.60 -10.90 -24.91
N TYR A 76 7.02 -12.03 -25.32
CA TYR A 76 6.76 -13.13 -24.38
C TYR A 76 8.03 -13.93 -24.09
N GLY A 77 8.16 -14.36 -22.83
CA GLY A 77 9.23 -15.26 -22.42
C GLY A 77 10.01 -14.78 -21.20
N GLY A 78 10.97 -15.59 -20.82
CA GLY A 78 11.93 -15.26 -19.77
C GLY A 78 11.46 -15.54 -18.34
N THR A 79 12.40 -15.34 -17.43
CA THR A 79 12.20 -15.49 -15.99
C THR A 79 12.65 -14.20 -15.29
N TRP A 80 11.78 -13.64 -14.46
CA TRP A 80 12.09 -12.49 -13.62
C TRP A 80 12.69 -12.96 -12.29
N HIS A 81 13.93 -12.61 -12.01
CA HIS A 81 14.64 -12.96 -10.79
C HIS A 81 14.51 -11.84 -9.76
N LEU A 82 13.99 -12.22 -8.58
CA LEU A 82 13.80 -11.40 -7.40
C LEU A 82 14.53 -12.01 -6.19
N ALA A 83 14.65 -11.23 -5.11
CA ALA A 83 15.09 -11.76 -3.84
C ALA A 83 14.30 -11.17 -2.66
N MET A 84 14.15 -11.95 -1.58
CA MET A 84 13.48 -11.56 -0.35
C MET A 84 14.27 -11.97 0.89
N LYS A 85 14.08 -11.22 1.99
CA LYS A 85 14.73 -11.50 3.27
C LYS A 85 13.91 -12.50 4.07
N ARG A 86 14.36 -13.78 4.14
CA ARG A 86 13.67 -14.83 4.89
C ARG A 86 12.14 -14.90 4.62
N HIS A 87 11.47 -15.81 5.25
CA HIS A 87 10.04 -16.05 5.04
C HIS A 87 9.10 -14.93 5.57
N ARG A 88 9.58 -13.99 6.38
CA ARG A 88 8.77 -12.86 6.88
C ARG A 88 8.73 -11.65 5.95
N ASP A 89 9.44 -11.68 4.82
CA ASP A 89 9.43 -10.60 3.82
C ASP A 89 8.41 -10.83 2.68
N HIS A 90 7.42 -11.70 2.93
CA HIS A 90 6.34 -12.08 1.98
C HIS A 90 5.54 -10.88 1.45
N GLY A 91 5.56 -9.73 2.11
CA GLY A 91 5.03 -8.47 1.58
C GLY A 91 5.62 -8.08 0.21
N LEU A 92 6.74 -8.70 -0.20
CA LEU A 92 7.26 -8.61 -1.57
C LEU A 92 6.26 -9.19 -2.58
N PHE A 93 5.60 -10.31 -2.28
CA PHE A 93 4.64 -10.94 -3.20
C PHE A 93 3.40 -10.07 -3.40
N ILE A 94 2.93 -9.36 -2.37
CA ILE A 94 1.82 -8.40 -2.50
C ILE A 94 2.20 -7.28 -3.47
N ARG A 95 3.45 -6.79 -3.41
CA ARG A 95 3.95 -5.69 -4.24
C ARG A 95 4.24 -6.08 -5.69
N TYR A 96 4.65 -7.31 -5.94
CA TYR A 96 5.16 -7.73 -7.26
C TYR A 96 4.20 -8.67 -7.99
N ILE A 97 3.36 -9.45 -7.25
CA ILE A 97 2.55 -10.53 -7.80
C ILE A 97 1.04 -10.31 -7.60
N ALA A 98 0.59 -9.85 -6.41
CA ALA A 98 -0.78 -10.05 -5.94
C ALA A 98 -1.51 -8.74 -5.57
N TYR A 99 -1.58 -7.80 -6.49
CA TYR A 99 -2.35 -6.56 -6.28
C TYR A 99 -3.55 -6.51 -7.23
N GLU A 100 -4.52 -7.43 -7.05
CA GLU A 100 -5.71 -7.53 -7.89
C GLU A 100 -7.00 -7.30 -7.07
N ASN A 101 -7.09 -6.12 -6.44
CA ASN A 101 -8.25 -5.67 -5.69
C ASN A 101 -9.41 -5.24 -6.63
N LEU A 102 -10.62 -5.03 -6.09
CA LEU A 102 -11.76 -4.48 -6.85
C LEU A 102 -11.40 -3.16 -7.54
N LEU A 103 -10.75 -2.27 -6.81
CA LEU A 103 -10.18 -1.00 -7.29
C LEU A 103 -8.67 -0.99 -7.04
N ARG A 104 -7.95 -0.12 -7.72
CA ARG A 104 -6.51 0.05 -7.54
C ARG A 104 -6.09 1.50 -7.69
N TRP A 105 -4.89 1.84 -7.23
CA TRP A 105 -4.24 3.10 -7.56
C TRP A 105 -3.82 3.11 -9.03
N ASP A 106 -3.91 4.26 -9.66
CA ASP A 106 -3.24 4.51 -10.94
C ASP A 106 -1.71 4.58 -10.75
N PRO A 107 -0.90 4.42 -11.81
CA PRO A 107 0.56 4.39 -11.69
C PRO A 107 1.20 5.64 -11.09
N THR A 108 0.52 6.78 -11.12
CA THR A 108 1.00 8.05 -10.59
C THR A 108 0.53 8.37 -9.17
N TRP A 109 -0.28 7.49 -8.59
CA TRP A 109 -0.94 7.66 -7.28
C TRP A 109 -1.85 8.91 -7.18
N THR A 110 -2.45 9.32 -8.27
CA THR A 110 -3.30 10.52 -8.31
C THR A 110 -4.79 10.20 -8.17
N LYS A 111 -5.19 8.98 -8.53
CA LYS A 111 -6.60 8.56 -8.49
C LYS A 111 -6.75 7.05 -8.29
N VAL A 112 -7.93 6.68 -7.82
CA VAL A 112 -8.39 5.30 -7.79
C VAL A 112 -9.08 4.96 -9.11
N ILE A 113 -8.72 3.81 -9.68
CA ILE A 113 -9.26 3.31 -10.94
C ILE A 113 -9.90 1.92 -10.77
N PRO A 114 -10.89 1.55 -11.60
CA PRO A 114 -11.40 0.18 -11.67
C PRO A 114 -10.30 -0.84 -12.01
N ASN A 115 -10.40 -2.04 -11.41
CA ASN A 115 -9.47 -3.15 -11.66
C ASN A 115 -10.25 -4.46 -11.87
N VAL A 116 -10.39 -5.31 -10.84
CA VAL A 116 -11.26 -6.50 -10.92
C VAL A 116 -12.71 -6.08 -11.18
N ALA A 117 -13.20 -5.03 -10.51
CA ALA A 117 -14.43 -4.38 -10.93
C ALA A 117 -14.25 -3.69 -12.30
N GLN A 118 -15.24 -3.82 -13.18
CA GLN A 118 -15.28 -3.08 -14.45
C GLN A 118 -15.59 -1.60 -14.23
N SER A 119 -16.47 -1.31 -13.28
CA SER A 119 -16.84 0.05 -12.88
C SER A 119 -17.45 0.06 -11.48
N TYR A 120 -17.55 1.24 -10.90
CA TYR A 120 -18.31 1.44 -9.67
C TYR A 120 -19.08 2.77 -9.72
N SER A 121 -20.10 2.87 -8.88
CA SER A 121 -20.87 4.09 -8.66
C SER A 121 -21.24 4.22 -7.19
N THR A 122 -21.48 5.44 -6.73
CA THR A 122 -21.95 5.74 -5.38
C THR A 122 -23.18 6.62 -5.42
N ASN A 123 -24.01 6.58 -4.37
CA ASN A 123 -25.08 7.54 -4.19
C ASN A 123 -24.53 8.89 -3.67
N SER A 124 -25.35 9.93 -3.66
CA SER A 124 -24.95 11.30 -3.29
C SER A 124 -24.49 11.42 -1.82
N SER A 125 -24.97 10.53 -0.95
CA SER A 125 -24.59 10.49 0.47
C SER A 125 -23.37 9.62 0.76
N ALA A 126 -22.76 9.00 -0.25
CA ALA A 126 -21.64 8.07 -0.11
C ALA A 126 -21.89 6.93 0.91
N THR A 127 -23.16 6.51 1.05
CA THR A 127 -23.55 5.38 1.90
C THR A 127 -23.70 4.07 1.15
N GLU A 128 -23.83 4.11 -0.18
CA GLU A 128 -23.97 2.93 -1.02
C GLU A 128 -22.98 2.97 -2.18
N TYR A 129 -22.29 1.85 -2.40
CA TYR A 129 -21.35 1.65 -3.50
C TYR A 129 -21.74 0.41 -4.28
N THR A 130 -21.99 0.56 -5.58
CA THR A 130 -22.35 -0.54 -6.49
C THR A 130 -21.16 -0.83 -7.41
N PHE A 131 -20.71 -2.08 -7.43
CA PHE A 131 -19.60 -2.55 -8.26
C PHE A 131 -20.12 -3.49 -9.34
N LYS A 132 -19.78 -3.21 -10.61
CA LYS A 132 -20.02 -4.12 -11.74
C LYS A 132 -18.77 -4.94 -11.98
N LEU A 133 -18.89 -6.27 -11.96
CA LEU A 133 -17.79 -7.21 -12.22
C LEU A 133 -17.64 -7.45 -13.73
N ARG A 134 -16.48 -7.91 -14.15
CA ARG A 134 -16.21 -8.27 -15.55
C ARG A 134 -16.83 -9.61 -15.87
N ARG A 135 -17.72 -9.64 -16.88
CA ARG A 135 -18.33 -10.89 -17.34
C ARG A 135 -17.29 -11.80 -17.99
N ASN A 136 -17.43 -13.09 -17.79
CA ASN A 136 -16.52 -14.16 -18.25
C ASN A 136 -15.11 -14.10 -17.63
N MET A 137 -14.93 -13.36 -16.52
CA MET A 137 -13.67 -13.41 -15.76
C MET A 137 -13.51 -14.76 -15.07
N LYS A 138 -12.29 -15.28 -15.02
CA LYS A 138 -12.01 -16.60 -14.49
C LYS A 138 -10.88 -16.58 -13.45
N TRP A 139 -10.97 -17.50 -12.50
CA TRP A 139 -9.87 -17.87 -11.64
C TRP A 139 -8.77 -18.59 -12.44
N SER A 140 -7.59 -18.73 -11.85
CA SER A 140 -6.42 -19.34 -12.51
C SER A 140 -6.59 -20.82 -12.90
N ASP A 141 -7.60 -21.49 -12.38
CA ASP A 141 -8.00 -22.87 -12.73
C ASP A 141 -9.12 -22.93 -13.79
N GLY A 142 -9.53 -21.77 -14.33
CA GLY A 142 -10.57 -21.67 -15.36
C GLY A 142 -12.00 -21.59 -14.84
N GLN A 143 -12.24 -21.69 -13.53
CA GLN A 143 -13.57 -21.52 -12.96
C GLN A 143 -14.00 -20.06 -12.98
N PRO A 144 -15.32 -19.77 -13.16
CA PRO A 144 -15.80 -18.40 -13.24
C PRO A 144 -15.57 -17.63 -11.93
N PHE A 145 -15.17 -16.35 -12.04
CA PHE A 145 -15.23 -15.38 -10.96
C PHE A 145 -16.51 -14.59 -11.05
N THR A 146 -17.33 -14.57 -10.00
CA THR A 146 -18.65 -13.93 -9.97
C THR A 146 -18.91 -13.22 -8.63
N ALA A 147 -20.07 -12.60 -8.52
CA ALA A 147 -20.56 -12.01 -7.28
C ALA A 147 -20.70 -13.05 -6.14
N ASP A 148 -20.83 -14.34 -6.48
CA ASP A 148 -20.90 -15.41 -5.46
C ASP A 148 -19.60 -15.58 -4.70
N ASP A 149 -18.44 -15.26 -5.30
CA ASP A 149 -17.15 -15.26 -4.61
C ASP A 149 -17.06 -14.11 -3.61
N ILE A 150 -17.56 -12.92 -4.00
CA ILE A 150 -17.66 -11.75 -3.10
C ILE A 150 -18.63 -12.03 -1.94
N MET A 151 -19.80 -12.67 -2.23
CA MET A 151 -20.75 -13.05 -1.17
C MET A 151 -20.19 -14.11 -0.24
N PHE A 152 -19.41 -15.07 -0.77
CA PHE A 152 -18.71 -16.07 0.03
C PHE A 152 -17.72 -15.41 1.00
N TRP A 153 -16.90 -14.47 0.52
CA TRP A 153 -16.03 -13.66 1.37
C TRP A 153 -16.82 -12.93 2.47
N TYR A 154 -17.98 -12.35 2.13
CA TYR A 154 -18.79 -11.62 3.10
C TYR A 154 -19.50 -12.53 4.09
N GLU A 155 -20.30 -13.50 3.60
CA GLU A 155 -21.23 -14.30 4.42
C GLU A 155 -20.53 -15.44 5.17
N ASP A 156 -19.58 -16.11 4.50
CA ASP A 156 -18.98 -17.35 5.02
C ASP A 156 -17.62 -17.12 5.69
N ILE A 157 -16.96 -16.01 5.39
CA ILE A 157 -15.66 -15.66 5.99
C ILE A 157 -15.82 -14.51 6.98
N MET A 158 -16.22 -13.31 6.51
CA MET A 158 -16.23 -12.12 7.36
C MET A 158 -17.28 -12.17 8.48
N LEU A 159 -18.47 -12.73 8.23
CA LEU A 159 -19.51 -12.91 9.24
C LEU A 159 -19.31 -14.16 10.11
N ASN A 160 -18.38 -15.04 9.76
CA ASN A 160 -18.08 -16.27 10.49
C ASN A 160 -17.09 -16.00 11.62
N LYS A 161 -17.57 -15.95 12.86
CA LYS A 161 -16.74 -15.64 14.03
C LYS A 161 -15.64 -16.67 14.33
N ALA A 162 -15.73 -17.90 13.83
CA ALA A 162 -14.67 -18.90 13.97
C ALA A 162 -13.47 -18.56 13.05
N LEU A 163 -13.72 -18.05 11.86
CA LEU A 163 -12.70 -17.64 10.90
C LEU A 163 -12.24 -16.19 11.13
N ALA A 164 -13.17 -15.28 11.41
CA ALA A 164 -12.98 -13.85 11.59
C ALA A 164 -13.59 -13.35 12.92
N PRO A 165 -12.90 -13.51 14.06
CA PRO A 165 -13.41 -13.09 15.37
C PRO A 165 -13.76 -11.59 15.45
N LYS A 166 -13.02 -10.77 14.71
CA LYS A 166 -13.26 -9.32 14.57
C LYS A 166 -13.28 -8.96 13.08
N PRO A 167 -14.30 -8.20 12.63
CA PRO A 167 -14.32 -7.67 11.26
C PRO A 167 -13.24 -6.61 11.09
N PRO A 168 -12.76 -6.35 9.85
CA PRO A 168 -11.86 -5.25 9.56
C PRO A 168 -12.47 -3.91 9.96
N SER A 169 -11.76 -3.09 10.74
CA SER A 169 -12.23 -1.76 11.18
C SER A 169 -12.55 -0.84 9.99
N ALA A 170 -11.82 -0.98 8.88
CA ALA A 170 -12.07 -0.25 7.65
C ALA A 170 -13.46 -0.52 7.01
N LEU A 171 -14.19 -1.53 7.46
CA LEU A 171 -15.53 -1.89 7.00
C LEU A 171 -16.61 -1.63 8.05
N VAL A 172 -16.26 -0.97 9.17
CA VAL A 172 -17.18 -0.61 10.25
C VAL A 172 -17.34 0.91 10.27
N ILE A 173 -18.57 1.38 10.06
CA ILE A 173 -18.93 2.80 10.12
C ILE A 173 -20.07 2.97 11.13
N ASP A 174 -19.96 3.96 12.01
CA ASP A 174 -20.92 4.20 13.10
C ASP A 174 -21.19 2.94 13.94
N GLY A 175 -20.14 2.18 14.24
CA GLY A 175 -20.21 0.94 15.01
C GLY A 175 -20.89 -0.22 14.29
N GLN A 176 -21.29 -0.07 13.02
CA GLN A 176 -21.97 -1.08 12.25
C GLN A 176 -21.08 -1.58 11.08
N LEU A 177 -21.01 -2.91 10.96
CA LEU A 177 -20.34 -3.55 9.84
C LEU A 177 -21.11 -3.27 8.54
N VAL A 178 -20.38 -3.03 7.45
CA VAL A 178 -20.93 -2.92 6.10
C VAL A 178 -21.87 -4.09 5.77
N LYS A 179 -22.97 -3.81 5.07
CA LYS A 179 -23.84 -4.84 4.49
C LYS A 179 -23.50 -5.00 3.02
N VAL A 180 -23.21 -6.23 2.59
CA VAL A 180 -22.96 -6.53 1.16
C VAL A 180 -24.15 -7.30 0.61
N LYS A 181 -24.62 -6.92 -0.59
CA LYS A 181 -25.74 -7.55 -1.27
C LYS A 181 -25.35 -7.92 -2.70
N LYS A 182 -25.63 -9.15 -3.09
CA LYS A 182 -25.64 -9.57 -4.50
C LYS A 182 -26.87 -8.97 -5.19
N ILE A 183 -26.65 -8.22 -6.27
CA ILE A 183 -27.73 -7.71 -7.14
C ILE A 183 -27.99 -8.72 -8.26
N ASN A 184 -26.91 -9.22 -8.88
CA ASN A 184 -26.93 -10.32 -9.87
C ASN A 184 -25.52 -10.95 -9.90
N ASP A 185 -25.26 -11.89 -10.81
CA ASP A 185 -23.99 -12.63 -10.86
C ASP A 185 -22.76 -11.72 -11.14
N PHE A 186 -22.97 -10.52 -11.63
CA PHE A 186 -21.91 -9.59 -11.99
C PHE A 186 -22.08 -8.21 -11.34
N GLU A 187 -22.86 -8.12 -10.26
CA GLU A 187 -23.08 -6.85 -9.58
C GLU A 187 -23.30 -7.03 -8.09
N VAL A 188 -22.51 -6.32 -7.28
CA VAL A 188 -22.60 -6.31 -5.81
C VAL A 188 -22.73 -4.90 -5.29
N LYS A 189 -23.42 -4.73 -4.17
CA LYS A 189 -23.61 -3.46 -3.49
C LYS A 189 -23.11 -3.52 -2.06
N PHE A 190 -22.28 -2.56 -1.67
CA PHE A 190 -21.84 -2.31 -0.31
C PHE A 190 -22.68 -1.18 0.28
N ILE A 191 -23.24 -1.38 1.48
CA ILE A 191 -24.14 -0.46 2.15
C ILE A 191 -23.62 -0.19 3.55
N PHE A 192 -23.27 1.05 3.83
CA PHE A 192 -22.75 1.51 5.11
C PHE A 192 -23.85 2.17 5.95
N ALA A 193 -23.71 2.17 7.28
CA ALA A 193 -24.63 2.82 8.20
C ALA A 193 -24.57 4.36 8.09
N GLY A 194 -23.40 4.91 7.79
CA GLY A 194 -23.14 6.32 7.58
C GLY A 194 -22.39 6.59 6.26
N SER A 195 -22.14 7.85 5.97
CA SER A 195 -21.37 8.30 4.80
C SER A 195 -19.91 7.82 4.88
N TYR A 196 -19.38 7.27 3.79
CA TYR A 196 -17.99 6.78 3.73
C TYR A 196 -17.29 7.18 2.42
N GLY A 197 -17.03 8.47 2.24
CA GLY A 197 -16.45 9.02 1.01
C GLY A 197 -15.05 8.51 0.67
N LEU A 198 -14.29 7.99 1.64
CA LEU A 198 -12.95 7.42 1.44
C LEU A 198 -12.97 5.94 1.02
N PHE A 199 -14.11 5.29 0.93
CA PHE A 199 -14.19 3.85 0.66
C PHE A 199 -13.48 3.40 -0.62
N PRO A 200 -13.53 4.12 -1.77
CA PRO A 200 -12.76 3.76 -2.95
C PRO A 200 -11.25 3.71 -2.71
N GLN A 201 -10.69 4.67 -1.95
CA GLN A 201 -9.28 4.71 -1.58
C GLN A 201 -8.91 3.55 -0.63
N ILE A 202 -9.82 3.17 0.26
CA ILE A 202 -9.65 2.01 1.15
C ILE A 202 -9.61 0.71 0.33
N LEU A 203 -10.47 0.55 -0.67
CA LEU A 203 -10.46 -0.60 -1.57
C LEU A 203 -9.21 -0.69 -2.46
N ALA A 204 -8.60 0.45 -2.75
CA ALA A 204 -7.37 0.50 -3.54
C ALA A 204 -6.12 0.18 -2.71
N GLN A 205 -6.20 0.19 -1.38
CA GLN A 205 -5.07 -0.23 -0.53
C GLN A 205 -4.87 -1.75 -0.57
N PRO A 206 -3.63 -2.22 -0.57
CA PRO A 206 -3.36 -3.66 -0.73
C PRO A 206 -3.75 -4.51 0.49
N HIS A 207 -3.97 -3.90 1.68
CA HIS A 207 -4.02 -4.62 2.94
C HIS A 207 -5.36 -4.58 3.68
N LEU A 208 -6.34 -3.80 3.22
CA LEU A 208 -7.54 -3.54 4.03
C LEU A 208 -8.76 -4.36 3.62
N VAL A 209 -8.92 -4.67 2.33
CA VAL A 209 -10.09 -5.42 1.84
C VAL A 209 -9.64 -6.41 0.77
N ASP A 210 -9.78 -7.69 1.05
CA ASP A 210 -9.33 -8.80 0.20
C ASP A 210 -10.48 -9.58 -0.47
N ALA A 211 -11.59 -8.93 -0.72
CA ALA A 211 -12.82 -9.53 -1.26
C ALA A 211 -12.64 -10.32 -2.57
N THR A 212 -11.56 -10.10 -3.30
CA THR A 212 -11.23 -10.75 -4.58
C THR A 212 -10.31 -11.96 -4.43
N ALA A 213 -10.04 -12.43 -3.20
CA ALA A 213 -9.05 -13.47 -2.92
C ALA A 213 -9.66 -14.84 -2.57
N TYR A 214 -10.99 -14.99 -2.52
CA TYR A 214 -11.68 -16.17 -1.99
C TYR A 214 -12.41 -16.96 -3.08
N PRO A 215 -11.76 -17.93 -3.75
CA PRO A 215 -12.41 -18.79 -4.75
C PRO A 215 -13.41 -19.73 -4.06
N LYS A 216 -14.69 -19.38 -4.10
CA LYS A 216 -15.78 -20.14 -3.45
C LYS A 216 -15.79 -21.60 -3.87
N HIS A 217 -15.64 -21.88 -5.17
CA HIS A 217 -15.67 -23.24 -5.70
C HIS A 217 -14.61 -24.14 -5.05
N TYR A 218 -13.43 -23.60 -4.74
CA TYR A 218 -12.32 -24.32 -4.10
C TYR A 218 -12.48 -24.34 -2.57
N LEU A 219 -12.77 -23.20 -1.94
CA LEU A 219 -12.73 -23.06 -0.48
C LEU A 219 -13.96 -23.64 0.24
N LYS A 220 -15.12 -23.68 -0.40
CA LYS A 220 -16.38 -24.16 0.21
C LYS A 220 -16.28 -25.59 0.74
N GLN A 221 -15.45 -26.45 0.14
CA GLN A 221 -15.26 -27.84 0.57
C GLN A 221 -14.64 -27.97 1.97
N PHE A 222 -14.00 -26.91 2.47
CA PHE A 222 -13.35 -26.89 3.79
C PHE A 222 -14.23 -26.26 4.88
N ILE A 223 -15.50 -25.96 4.57
CA ILE A 223 -16.46 -25.34 5.50
C ILE A 223 -17.63 -26.34 5.75
N PRO A 224 -17.99 -26.63 7.01
CA PRO A 224 -19.04 -27.57 7.35
C PRO A 224 -20.41 -27.29 6.70
N LYS A 225 -20.74 -26.00 6.51
CA LYS A 225 -21.97 -25.54 5.83
C LYS A 225 -22.13 -26.14 4.43
N TYR A 226 -21.05 -26.39 3.72
CA TYR A 226 -21.04 -26.87 2.33
C TYR A 226 -20.59 -28.33 2.19
N ASN A 227 -19.86 -28.83 3.18
CA ASN A 227 -19.34 -30.19 3.17
C ASN A 227 -19.64 -30.92 4.50
N PRO A 228 -20.70 -31.71 4.56
CA PRO A 228 -21.01 -32.50 5.76
C PRO A 228 -19.90 -33.49 6.17
N SER A 229 -19.02 -33.90 5.23
CA SER A 229 -17.89 -34.80 5.47
C SER A 229 -16.58 -34.08 5.70
N VAL A 230 -16.58 -32.78 6.11
CA VAL A 230 -15.38 -31.98 6.34
C VAL A 230 -14.45 -32.62 7.38
N ASP A 231 -14.99 -33.35 8.36
CA ASP A 231 -14.22 -34.04 9.41
C ASP A 231 -13.29 -35.12 8.85
N GLU A 232 -13.64 -35.74 7.70
CA GLU A 232 -12.74 -36.66 7.01
C GLU A 232 -11.53 -35.92 6.40
N LEU A 233 -11.74 -34.70 5.92
CA LEU A 233 -10.65 -33.84 5.42
C LEU A 233 -9.77 -33.36 6.57
N VAL A 234 -10.37 -33.01 7.71
CA VAL A 234 -9.66 -32.63 8.94
C VAL A 234 -8.72 -33.76 9.37
N LYS A 235 -9.23 -34.99 9.45
CA LYS A 235 -8.44 -36.18 9.82
C LYS A 235 -7.29 -36.43 8.82
N ARG A 236 -7.55 -36.36 7.51
CA ARG A 236 -6.52 -36.55 6.46
C ARG A 236 -5.44 -35.48 6.49
N ALA A 237 -5.80 -34.26 6.85
CA ALA A 237 -4.87 -33.14 6.95
C ALA A 237 -4.14 -33.08 8.30
N HIS A 238 -4.47 -33.95 9.26
CA HIS A 238 -4.00 -33.93 10.65
C HIS A 238 -4.26 -32.56 11.34
N ALA A 239 -5.33 -31.88 10.96
CA ALA A 239 -5.75 -30.61 11.56
C ALA A 239 -6.57 -30.87 12.83
N ALA A 240 -6.55 -29.94 13.79
CA ALA A 240 -7.34 -30.07 15.03
C ALA A 240 -8.84 -29.93 14.76
N ASP A 241 -9.22 -29.05 13.83
CA ASP A 241 -10.59 -28.77 13.44
C ASP A 241 -10.69 -28.26 12.00
N TRP A 242 -11.91 -27.96 11.56
CA TRP A 242 -12.16 -27.42 10.22
C TRP A 242 -11.59 -25.99 10.05
N VAL A 243 -11.42 -25.21 11.12
CA VAL A 243 -10.85 -23.85 11.05
C VAL A 243 -9.36 -23.93 10.76
N GLU A 244 -8.64 -24.81 11.42
CA GLU A 244 -7.22 -25.08 11.14
C GLU A 244 -7.05 -25.65 9.73
N LEU A 245 -7.91 -26.60 9.33
CA LEU A 245 -7.93 -27.09 7.94
C LEU A 245 -8.12 -25.96 6.95
N PHE A 246 -9.13 -25.08 7.14
CA PHE A 246 -9.38 -23.95 6.27
C PHE A 246 -8.15 -23.04 6.18
N ARG A 247 -7.55 -22.69 7.33
CA ARG A 247 -6.33 -21.86 7.39
C ARG A 247 -5.15 -22.53 6.68
N SER A 248 -5.01 -23.83 6.73
CA SER A 248 -3.96 -24.55 5.98
C SER A 248 -4.16 -24.49 4.45
N LYS A 249 -5.39 -24.19 3.97
CA LYS A 249 -5.74 -24.12 2.54
C LYS A 249 -5.78 -22.68 1.99
N PHE A 250 -6.11 -21.72 2.85
CA PHE A 250 -6.24 -20.31 2.45
C PHE A 250 -5.19 -19.40 3.11
N GLY A 251 -4.76 -19.69 4.31
CA GLY A 251 -4.04 -18.78 5.20
C GLY A 251 -4.96 -18.15 6.25
N ALA A 252 -4.45 -17.15 6.97
CA ALA A 252 -5.25 -16.36 7.91
C ALA A 252 -6.28 -15.50 7.17
N PRO A 253 -7.60 -15.71 7.36
CA PRO A 253 -8.61 -14.90 6.69
C PRO A 253 -8.55 -13.44 7.10
N LEU A 254 -8.86 -12.53 6.16
CA LEU A 254 -8.90 -11.08 6.34
C LEU A 254 -7.55 -10.47 6.80
N THR A 255 -6.45 -11.23 6.67
CA THR A 255 -5.10 -10.81 7.05
C THR A 255 -4.18 -10.98 5.84
N ILE A 256 -4.14 -9.98 4.96
CA ILE A 256 -3.39 -10.06 3.70
C ILE A 256 -1.88 -10.17 3.96
N ASP A 257 -1.38 -9.49 4.98
CA ASP A 257 0.04 -9.52 5.36
C ASP A 257 0.36 -10.69 6.31
N ASP A 258 -0.06 -11.90 5.91
CA ASP A 258 0.23 -13.15 6.62
C ASP A 258 0.92 -14.15 5.68
N PRO A 259 2.09 -14.72 6.07
CA PRO A 259 2.83 -15.63 5.22
C PRO A 259 2.08 -16.94 4.91
N SER A 260 1.11 -17.34 5.73
CA SER A 260 0.33 -18.54 5.51
C SER A 260 -0.49 -18.51 4.20
N ARG A 261 -0.80 -17.33 3.68
CA ARG A 261 -1.48 -17.16 2.37
C ARG A 261 -0.69 -17.71 1.18
N TRP A 262 0.60 -17.92 1.35
CA TRP A 262 1.52 -18.38 0.30
C TRP A 262 1.94 -19.85 0.50
N GLN A 263 1.32 -20.58 1.44
CA GLN A 263 1.66 -21.97 1.72
C GLN A 263 0.99 -22.97 0.79
N ASN A 264 -0.12 -22.59 0.13
CA ASN A 264 -0.90 -23.49 -0.70
C ASN A 264 -0.85 -23.12 -2.19
N PRO A 265 0.03 -23.73 -3.00
CA PRO A 265 0.11 -23.47 -4.44
C PRO A 265 -1.14 -23.91 -5.24
N ALA A 266 -2.00 -24.74 -4.64
CA ALA A 266 -3.25 -25.18 -5.28
C ALA A 266 -4.40 -24.18 -5.15
N LEU A 267 -4.24 -23.09 -4.40
CA LEU A 267 -5.26 -22.05 -4.23
C LEU A 267 -5.43 -21.29 -5.56
N PRO A 268 -6.62 -21.30 -6.19
CA PRO A 268 -6.86 -20.49 -7.38
C PRO A 268 -6.79 -18.99 -7.08
N VAL A 269 -6.18 -18.22 -8.00
CA VAL A 269 -5.93 -16.78 -7.83
C VAL A 269 -6.30 -15.98 -9.08
N LEU A 270 -6.44 -14.65 -8.94
CA LEU A 270 -6.64 -13.72 -10.07
C LEU A 270 -5.33 -13.06 -10.54
N ASN A 271 -4.21 -13.40 -9.92
CA ASN A 271 -2.90 -12.79 -10.15
C ASN A 271 -2.31 -13.14 -11.53
N ALA A 272 -1.38 -12.32 -12.01
CA ALA A 272 -0.68 -12.53 -13.28
C ALA A 272 0.17 -13.80 -13.28
N TRP A 273 0.70 -14.20 -12.14
CA TRP A 273 1.47 -15.43 -11.95
C TRP A 273 0.88 -16.27 -10.83
N ILE A 274 0.93 -17.59 -11.00
CA ILE A 274 0.43 -18.62 -10.07
C ILE A 274 1.64 -19.22 -9.36
N GLN A 275 1.58 -19.29 -8.04
CA GLN A 275 2.60 -19.92 -7.24
C GLN A 275 2.71 -21.42 -7.55
N LYS A 276 3.94 -21.93 -7.66
CA LYS A 276 4.23 -23.35 -7.97
C LYS A 276 4.89 -24.09 -6.81
N THR A 277 5.69 -23.39 -6.01
CA THR A 277 6.31 -23.97 -4.82
C THR A 277 5.60 -23.43 -3.59
N HIS A 278 5.29 -24.30 -2.62
CA HIS A 278 4.77 -23.85 -1.33
C HIS A 278 5.78 -22.90 -0.66
N TYR A 279 5.27 -21.98 0.16
CA TYR A 279 6.12 -21.04 0.90
C TYR A 279 6.38 -21.58 2.31
N ALA A 280 7.64 -21.89 2.61
CA ALA A 280 8.04 -22.45 3.90
C ALA A 280 9.40 -21.89 4.35
N PRO A 281 9.66 -21.84 5.67
CA PRO A 281 10.88 -21.21 6.22
C PRO A 281 12.20 -21.82 5.74
N GLU A 282 12.21 -23.11 5.44
CA GLU A 282 13.39 -23.88 5.01
C GLU A 282 13.74 -23.68 3.52
N LEU A 283 12.82 -23.14 2.72
CA LEU A 283 13.05 -22.98 1.30
C LEU A 283 14.03 -21.84 1.02
N LYS A 284 14.81 -22.04 -0.04
CA LYS A 284 15.75 -21.04 -0.59
C LYS A 284 15.22 -20.30 -1.80
N LYS A 285 14.09 -20.76 -2.36
CA LYS A 285 13.48 -20.19 -3.57
C LYS A 285 11.98 -20.45 -3.61
N VAL A 286 11.22 -19.43 -4.06
CA VAL A 286 9.80 -19.56 -4.40
C VAL A 286 9.63 -19.24 -5.89
N SER A 287 8.84 -20.05 -6.61
CA SER A 287 8.60 -19.87 -8.03
C SER A 287 7.13 -19.67 -8.36
N PHE A 288 6.91 -18.91 -9.44
CA PHE A 288 5.59 -18.62 -10.00
C PHE A 288 5.64 -18.80 -11.51
N GLU A 289 4.53 -19.22 -12.12
CA GLU A 289 4.35 -19.36 -13.56
C GLU A 289 3.18 -18.53 -14.05
N ARG A 290 3.21 -18.14 -15.33
CA ARG A 290 2.15 -17.39 -16.00
C ARG A 290 0.77 -17.99 -15.73
N ASN A 291 -0.20 -17.14 -15.36
CA ASN A 291 -1.60 -17.52 -15.27
C ASN A 291 -2.23 -17.56 -16.67
N PRO A 292 -2.66 -18.72 -17.19
CA PRO A 292 -3.26 -18.83 -18.51
C PRO A 292 -4.62 -18.13 -18.62
N TYR A 293 -5.28 -17.86 -17.49
CA TYR A 293 -6.57 -17.16 -17.40
C TYR A 293 -6.44 -15.72 -16.92
N TYR A 294 -5.21 -15.13 -16.97
CA TYR A 294 -5.04 -13.74 -16.58
C TYR A 294 -5.82 -12.80 -17.52
N TRP A 295 -6.52 -11.86 -16.94
CA TRP A 295 -7.63 -11.11 -17.51
C TRP A 295 -7.27 -9.71 -18.03
N LYS A 296 -5.99 -9.38 -18.14
CA LYS A 296 -5.49 -8.12 -18.72
C LYS A 296 -4.81 -8.37 -20.05
N VAL A 297 -4.95 -7.38 -20.94
CA VAL A 297 -4.29 -7.35 -22.26
C VAL A 297 -3.55 -6.04 -22.42
N ASP A 298 -2.60 -5.98 -23.35
CA ASP A 298 -2.01 -4.72 -23.77
C ASP A 298 -2.85 -4.02 -24.85
N THR A 299 -2.36 -2.90 -25.38
CA THR A 299 -3.04 -2.11 -26.43
C THR A 299 -3.06 -2.78 -27.80
N ALA A 300 -2.26 -3.82 -28.02
CA ALA A 300 -2.29 -4.63 -29.23
C ALA A 300 -3.12 -5.91 -29.08
N GLY A 301 -3.79 -6.11 -27.94
CA GLY A 301 -4.60 -7.27 -27.65
C GLY A 301 -3.81 -8.50 -27.21
N ASN A 302 -2.55 -8.37 -26.84
CA ASN A 302 -1.76 -9.49 -26.31
C ASN A 302 -2.14 -9.77 -24.87
N GLN A 303 -2.48 -11.03 -24.54
CA GLN A 303 -2.79 -11.45 -23.17
C GLN A 303 -1.52 -11.35 -22.30
N LEU A 304 -1.60 -10.60 -21.22
CA LEU A 304 -0.50 -10.47 -20.23
C LEU A 304 -0.50 -11.67 -19.25
N PRO A 305 0.57 -11.88 -18.47
CA PRO A 305 1.84 -11.17 -18.48
C PRO A 305 2.75 -11.57 -19.65
N TYR A 306 3.72 -10.73 -19.99
CA TYR A 306 4.73 -11.09 -21.00
C TYR A 306 5.75 -12.11 -20.45
N ILE A 307 6.18 -11.94 -19.20
CA ILE A 307 7.17 -12.83 -18.54
C ILE A 307 6.51 -14.17 -18.18
N ASP A 308 7.18 -15.29 -18.51
CA ASP A 308 6.67 -16.63 -18.25
C ASP A 308 6.73 -17.01 -16.76
N ARG A 309 7.82 -16.65 -16.08
CA ARG A 309 8.12 -17.10 -14.72
C ARG A 309 8.63 -15.97 -13.85
N VAL A 310 8.39 -16.11 -12.54
CA VAL A 310 9.03 -15.29 -11.52
C VAL A 310 9.70 -16.23 -10.52
N GLU A 311 10.98 -16.01 -10.25
CA GLU A 311 11.73 -16.74 -9.25
C GLU A 311 12.24 -15.80 -8.18
N CYS A 312 11.86 -16.06 -6.92
CA CYS A 312 12.26 -15.28 -5.77
C CYS A 312 13.24 -16.08 -4.90
N THR A 313 14.51 -15.66 -4.86
CA THR A 313 15.54 -16.23 -4.00
C THR A 313 15.38 -15.72 -2.57
N ILE A 314 15.50 -16.61 -1.58
CA ILE A 314 15.41 -16.26 -0.15
C ILE A 314 16.82 -16.13 0.41
N LYS A 315 17.12 -14.97 1.00
CA LYS A 315 18.40 -14.65 1.67
C LYS A 315 18.18 -14.38 3.16
N ASP A 316 19.24 -14.47 3.93
CA ASP A 316 19.15 -14.26 5.38
C ASP A 316 19.15 -12.78 5.77
N THR A 317 19.87 -11.94 5.04
CA THR A 317 20.02 -10.52 5.33
C THR A 317 19.62 -9.62 4.15
N ALA A 318 19.40 -8.34 4.43
CA ALA A 318 19.13 -7.35 3.40
C ALA A 318 20.38 -7.02 2.57
N GLU A 319 21.53 -7.12 3.19
CA GLU A 319 22.85 -6.92 2.58
C GLU A 319 23.12 -7.99 1.52
N GLU A 320 22.85 -9.26 1.82
CA GLU A 320 22.99 -10.35 0.82
C GLU A 320 22.07 -10.18 -0.39
N ILE A 321 20.91 -9.53 -0.23
CA ILE A 321 20.01 -9.21 -1.34
C ILE A 321 20.62 -8.11 -2.20
N ALA A 322 21.13 -7.04 -1.59
CA ALA A 322 21.79 -5.97 -2.31
C ALA A 322 23.07 -6.46 -3.01
N ASP A 323 23.85 -7.32 -2.35
CA ASP A 323 25.06 -7.94 -2.94
C ASP A 323 24.69 -8.81 -4.16
N LEU A 324 23.60 -9.61 -4.08
CA LEU A 324 23.08 -10.37 -5.21
C LEU A 324 22.67 -9.45 -6.37
N ALA A 325 22.11 -8.27 -6.10
CA ALA A 325 21.77 -7.29 -7.13
C ALA A 325 23.05 -6.66 -7.75
N ILE A 326 24.05 -6.34 -6.94
CA ILE A 326 25.36 -5.85 -7.38
C ILE A 326 26.06 -6.85 -8.29
N GLU A 327 25.89 -8.14 -8.02
CA GLU A 327 26.41 -9.27 -8.84
C GLU A 327 25.57 -9.54 -10.10
N GLY A 328 24.48 -8.79 -10.32
CA GLY A 328 23.58 -8.98 -11.48
C GLY A 328 22.61 -10.16 -11.36
N GLY A 329 22.40 -10.71 -10.16
CA GLY A 329 21.50 -11.82 -9.91
C GLY A 329 20.03 -11.43 -9.75
N ILE A 330 19.69 -10.13 -9.82
CA ILE A 330 18.32 -9.58 -9.76
C ILE A 330 18.04 -8.81 -11.04
N ASP A 331 16.87 -9.02 -11.66
CA ASP A 331 16.53 -8.36 -12.91
C ASP A 331 15.89 -6.99 -12.68
N MET A 332 14.92 -6.87 -11.75
CA MET A 332 14.31 -5.59 -11.37
C MET A 332 13.81 -5.67 -9.93
N GLN A 333 14.32 -4.83 -9.06
CA GLN A 333 13.84 -4.74 -7.67
C GLN A 333 14.25 -3.42 -7.01
N ARG A 334 13.34 -2.89 -6.15
CA ARG A 334 13.63 -1.76 -5.25
C ARG A 334 13.90 -2.24 -3.81
N ARG A 335 13.11 -3.22 -3.37
CA ARG A 335 13.08 -3.65 -1.96
C ARG A 335 14.44 -4.19 -1.51
N ARG A 336 14.97 -3.67 -0.41
CA ARG A 336 16.27 -3.99 0.20
C ARG A 336 17.50 -3.40 -0.50
N MET A 337 17.34 -2.56 -1.52
CA MET A 337 18.49 -1.90 -2.16
C MET A 337 19.16 -0.85 -1.24
N ASP A 338 18.41 -0.27 -0.31
CA ASP A 338 18.94 0.72 0.64
C ASP A 338 19.93 0.13 1.66
N SER A 339 20.15 -1.18 1.72
CA SER A 339 21.11 -1.83 2.61
C SER A 339 22.56 -1.66 2.16
N ARG A 340 22.79 -1.13 0.96
CA ARG A 340 24.11 -0.73 0.44
C ARG A 340 24.05 0.70 -0.10
N PRO A 341 25.16 1.46 -0.04
CA PRO A 341 25.22 2.79 -0.66
C PRO A 341 25.15 2.68 -2.18
N LYS A 342 24.57 3.69 -2.85
CA LYS A 342 24.42 3.71 -4.30
C LYS A 342 25.74 3.50 -5.05
N ALA A 343 26.84 4.05 -4.54
CA ALA A 343 28.17 3.91 -5.11
C ALA A 343 28.60 2.44 -5.29
N ALA A 344 28.22 1.53 -4.37
CA ALA A 344 28.54 0.12 -4.48
C ALA A 344 27.85 -0.55 -5.70
N PHE A 345 26.67 -0.09 -6.08
CA PHE A 345 26.00 -0.54 -7.30
C PHE A 345 26.61 0.08 -8.55
N GLU A 346 27.01 1.37 -8.49
CA GLU A 346 27.61 2.09 -9.60
C GLU A 346 28.97 1.49 -10.06
N GLU A 347 29.74 0.92 -9.13
CA GLU A 347 31.01 0.25 -9.44
C GLU A 347 30.88 -0.94 -10.39
N THR A 348 29.77 -1.69 -10.30
CA THR A 348 29.55 -2.93 -11.06
C THR A 348 28.47 -2.83 -12.12
N MET A 349 27.70 -1.73 -12.18
CA MET A 349 26.50 -1.61 -13.03
C MET A 349 26.80 -1.85 -14.52
N ARG A 350 27.94 -1.41 -15.01
CA ARG A 350 28.34 -1.61 -16.42
C ARG A 350 28.75 -3.07 -16.70
N GLN A 351 29.42 -3.72 -15.76
CA GLN A 351 29.88 -5.09 -15.88
C GLN A 351 28.71 -6.08 -15.83
N ASN A 352 27.72 -5.79 -14.98
CA ASN A 352 26.56 -6.66 -14.72
C ASN A 352 25.29 -6.20 -15.43
N ASP A 353 25.42 -5.26 -16.39
CA ASP A 353 24.42 -4.81 -17.35
C ASP A 353 23.08 -4.41 -16.70
N PHE A 354 23.15 -3.54 -15.68
CA PHE A 354 21.97 -2.96 -15.04
C PHE A 354 22.06 -1.43 -14.90
N GLY A 355 20.92 -0.80 -14.75
CA GLY A 355 20.76 0.60 -14.41
C GLY A 355 19.89 0.79 -13.19
N PHE A 356 19.37 2.01 -13.03
CA PHE A 356 18.53 2.39 -11.90
C PHE A 356 17.19 2.96 -12.37
N PHE A 357 16.18 2.73 -11.57
CA PHE A 357 14.97 3.55 -11.52
C PHE A 357 14.86 4.22 -10.15
N GLU A 358 14.14 5.31 -10.07
CA GLU A 358 13.96 6.05 -8.83
C GLU A 358 12.62 5.72 -8.17
N THR A 359 12.61 5.74 -6.85
CA THR A 359 11.37 5.68 -6.07
C THR A 359 11.24 6.87 -5.17
N LEU A 360 10.10 7.54 -5.30
CA LEU A 360 9.75 8.72 -4.54
C LEU A 360 9.04 8.28 -3.25
N SER A 361 9.69 8.50 -2.10
CA SER A 361 9.15 8.12 -0.81
C SER A 361 7.81 8.81 -0.53
N SER A 362 6.83 8.10 0.00
CA SER A 362 5.58 8.70 0.48
C SER A 362 5.69 9.40 1.83
N PHE A 363 6.80 9.23 2.52
CA PHE A 363 6.98 9.75 3.86
C PHE A 363 7.24 11.25 3.86
N SER A 364 6.59 11.95 4.77
CA SER A 364 6.82 13.38 5.03
C SER A 364 8.14 13.61 5.74
N ASN A 365 8.63 12.62 6.47
CA ASN A 365 9.87 12.73 7.25
C ASN A 365 10.52 11.36 7.51
N SER A 366 11.84 11.32 7.54
CA SER A 366 12.60 10.09 7.85
C SER A 366 12.55 9.74 9.35
N MET A 367 12.37 10.74 10.20
CA MET A 367 12.30 10.60 11.65
C MET A 367 11.47 11.74 12.24
N VAL A 368 10.42 11.38 12.96
CA VAL A 368 9.58 12.30 13.73
C VAL A 368 9.84 12.08 15.20
N VAL A 369 10.08 13.15 15.94
CA VAL A 369 10.14 13.14 17.40
C VAL A 369 8.84 13.75 17.92
N ALA A 370 8.03 12.95 18.59
CA ALA A 370 6.70 13.30 19.06
C ALA A 370 6.65 13.26 20.60
N LEU A 371 6.56 14.43 21.25
CA LEU A 371 6.30 14.52 22.68
C LEU A 371 4.85 14.11 22.99
N ASN A 372 4.63 13.49 24.12
CA ASN A 372 3.32 13.06 24.58
C ASN A 372 2.54 14.23 25.20
N LEU A 373 1.68 14.88 24.41
CA LEU A 373 0.86 16.02 24.84
C LEU A 373 -0.28 15.61 25.82
N ASN A 374 -0.46 14.32 26.05
CA ASN A 374 -1.43 13.77 27.01
C ASN A 374 -0.73 13.01 28.14
N HIS A 375 0.51 13.40 28.51
CA HIS A 375 1.27 12.65 29.50
C HIS A 375 0.49 12.53 30.82
N LYS A 376 0.53 11.32 31.44
CA LYS A 376 -0.20 11.02 32.69
C LYS A 376 0.24 11.87 33.89
N GLU A 377 1.50 12.35 33.90
CA GLU A 377 2.00 13.29 34.90
C GLU A 377 1.66 14.71 34.45
N ALA A 378 0.80 15.39 35.23
CA ALA A 378 0.28 16.72 34.89
C ALA A 378 1.39 17.74 34.58
N THR A 379 2.46 17.74 35.38
CA THR A 379 3.60 18.66 35.17
C THR A 379 4.30 18.44 33.84
N LYS A 380 4.51 17.20 33.44
CA LYS A 380 5.06 16.86 32.11
C LYS A 380 4.08 17.22 31.00
N CYS A 381 2.79 16.96 31.21
CA CYS A 381 1.72 17.33 30.28
C CYS A 381 1.75 18.83 29.98
N ASP A 382 1.77 19.68 31.03
CA ASP A 382 1.85 21.14 30.89
C ASP A 382 3.11 21.59 30.12
N VAL A 383 4.28 20.99 30.43
CA VAL A 383 5.54 21.28 29.72
C VAL A 383 5.44 20.91 28.25
N TYR A 384 4.94 19.70 27.92
CA TYR A 384 4.90 19.21 26.54
C TYR A 384 3.83 19.90 25.72
N GLN A 385 2.71 20.31 26.31
CA GLN A 385 1.67 21.10 25.64
C GLN A 385 2.12 22.55 25.36
N ASN A 386 3.14 23.07 26.06
CA ASN A 386 3.62 24.42 25.81
C ASN A 386 4.29 24.52 24.43
N LYS A 387 3.68 25.27 23.51
CA LYS A 387 4.15 25.46 22.13
C LYS A 387 5.56 26.03 22.08
N ASN A 388 5.88 27.04 22.95
CA ASN A 388 7.22 27.64 22.99
C ASN A 388 8.28 26.64 23.42
N PHE A 389 7.94 25.70 24.32
CA PHE A 389 8.83 24.61 24.70
C PHE A 389 9.17 23.75 23.49
N ARG A 390 8.18 23.30 22.71
CA ARG A 390 8.39 22.51 21.49
C ARG A 390 9.22 23.26 20.44
N ILE A 391 8.94 24.55 20.24
CA ILE A 391 9.72 25.40 19.32
C ILE A 391 11.17 25.51 19.78
N GLY A 392 11.42 25.72 21.08
CA GLY A 392 12.76 25.75 21.65
C GLY A 392 13.51 24.43 21.41
N LEU A 393 12.87 23.29 21.67
CA LEU A 393 13.44 21.97 21.38
C LEU A 393 13.74 21.78 19.89
N SER A 394 12.91 22.28 19.00
CA SER A 394 13.11 22.18 17.57
C SER A 394 14.33 22.98 17.08
N HIS A 395 14.51 24.22 17.57
CA HIS A 395 15.69 25.03 17.26
C HIS A 395 16.99 24.47 17.85
N ALA A 396 16.90 23.66 18.92
CA ALA A 396 18.05 22.98 19.49
C ALA A 396 18.57 21.82 18.61
N ILE A 397 17.77 21.25 17.72
CA ILE A 397 18.13 20.08 16.91
C ILE A 397 19.03 20.47 15.73
N ASP A 398 20.27 19.96 15.69
CA ASP A 398 21.16 20.07 14.52
C ASP A 398 20.83 19.01 13.48
N ARG A 399 19.80 19.30 12.67
CA ARG A 399 19.31 18.41 11.61
C ARG A 399 20.36 18.12 10.55
N ARG A 400 21.21 19.10 10.20
CA ARG A 400 22.27 18.91 9.20
C ARG A 400 23.28 17.89 9.66
N LYS A 401 23.79 18.05 10.90
CA LYS A 401 24.73 17.09 11.50
C LYS A 401 24.12 15.67 11.54
N ILE A 402 22.84 15.55 11.91
CA ILE A 402 22.15 14.24 11.93
C ILE A 402 22.09 13.64 10.51
N ILE A 403 21.68 14.38 9.51
CA ILE A 403 21.56 13.91 8.12
C ILE A 403 22.93 13.50 7.54
N GLU A 404 23.98 14.27 7.83
CA GLU A 404 25.31 14.04 7.30
C GLU A 404 26.06 12.88 7.98
N THR A 405 25.77 12.62 9.28
CA THR A 405 26.56 11.66 10.07
C THR A 405 25.84 10.35 10.33
N VAL A 406 24.52 10.29 10.20
CA VAL A 406 23.74 9.08 10.52
C VAL A 406 23.47 8.25 9.27
N THR A 407 24.04 7.05 9.23
CA THR A 407 23.80 6.11 8.13
C THR A 407 22.29 5.80 7.97
N GLY A 408 21.80 5.91 6.73
CA GLY A 408 20.38 5.70 6.41
C GLY A 408 19.49 6.95 6.57
N MET A 409 19.99 8.06 7.10
CA MET A 409 19.34 9.35 7.05
C MET A 409 19.75 10.08 5.78
N HIS A 410 18.77 10.37 4.92
CA HIS A 410 18.99 11.08 3.66
C HIS A 410 17.95 12.20 3.51
N GLY A 411 18.28 13.23 2.75
CA GLY A 411 17.33 14.29 2.44
C GLY A 411 17.79 15.66 2.89
N VAL A 412 16.83 16.54 3.09
CA VAL A 412 17.06 17.92 3.53
C VAL A 412 16.37 18.18 4.86
N PRO A 413 16.89 19.09 5.72
CA PRO A 413 16.19 19.48 6.95
C PRO A 413 14.77 19.89 6.67
N ALA A 414 13.81 19.29 7.39
CA ALA A 414 12.39 19.58 7.20
C ALA A 414 11.57 19.22 8.45
N GLN A 415 10.46 19.89 8.62
CA GLN A 415 9.39 19.47 9.52
C GLN A 415 8.50 18.41 8.89
N VAL A 416 7.59 17.86 9.68
CA VAL A 416 6.57 16.92 9.22
C VAL A 416 5.48 17.69 8.50
N ALA A 417 5.54 17.68 7.18
CA ALA A 417 4.62 18.42 6.31
C ALA A 417 4.27 17.60 5.06
N PRO A 418 3.16 17.88 4.37
CA PRO A 418 2.87 17.30 3.06
C PRO A 418 4.02 17.54 2.06
N ARG A 419 4.32 16.55 1.25
CA ARG A 419 5.43 16.60 0.28
C ARG A 419 5.17 17.56 -0.88
N PRO A 420 6.26 18.08 -1.52
CA PRO A 420 6.17 18.97 -2.70
C PRO A 420 5.34 18.41 -3.86
N GLU A 421 5.23 17.08 -3.96
CA GLU A 421 4.50 16.39 -5.02
C GLU A 421 2.98 16.38 -4.83
N THR A 422 2.48 16.93 -3.70
CA THR A 422 1.06 16.94 -3.37
C THR A 422 0.42 18.32 -3.53
N PRO A 423 -0.91 18.43 -3.72
CA PRO A 423 -1.61 19.71 -3.76
C PRO A 423 -1.69 20.40 -2.39
N PHE A 424 -1.13 19.77 -1.36
CA PHE A 424 -1.14 20.23 0.03
C PHE A 424 0.18 20.86 0.48
N TYR A 425 1.18 20.87 -0.41
CA TYR A 425 2.50 21.39 -0.06
C TYR A 425 2.45 22.86 0.35
N ASP A 426 3.07 23.15 1.48
CA ASP A 426 3.34 24.48 1.98
C ASP A 426 4.80 24.54 2.47
N LYS A 427 5.57 25.45 1.83
CA LYS A 427 6.97 25.66 2.17
C LYS A 427 7.12 26.17 3.61
N SER A 428 6.21 27.03 4.06
CA SER A 428 6.24 27.57 5.44
C SER A 428 6.06 26.47 6.49
N PHE A 429 5.22 25.48 6.21
CA PHE A 429 5.03 24.31 7.08
C PHE A 429 6.29 23.43 7.09
N THR A 430 6.89 23.20 5.93
CA THR A 430 8.09 22.36 5.81
C THR A 430 9.31 22.98 6.50
N GLU A 431 9.45 24.30 6.47
CA GLU A 431 10.64 25.02 6.93
C GLU A 431 10.45 25.70 8.30
N GLN A 432 9.27 25.61 8.96
CA GLN A 432 9.09 26.23 10.26
C GLN A 432 10.02 25.67 11.33
N PHE A 433 10.68 26.52 12.10
CA PHE A 433 11.52 26.16 13.25
C PHE A 433 12.60 25.08 13.00
N ILE A 434 13.07 24.91 11.73
CA ILE A 434 14.11 23.92 11.40
C ILE A 434 15.53 24.45 11.59
N GLN A 435 15.69 25.76 11.73
CA GLN A 435 17.00 26.38 11.89
C GLN A 435 17.63 25.91 13.20
N TYR A 436 18.87 25.40 13.13
CA TYR A 436 19.67 25.13 14.31
C TYR A 436 20.20 26.42 14.89
N ASP A 437 19.72 26.81 16.04
CA ASP A 437 20.10 28.02 16.78
C ASP A 437 19.91 27.81 18.28
N PRO A 438 20.94 27.34 19.00
CA PRO A 438 20.87 27.13 20.46
C PRO A 438 20.54 28.40 21.25
N GLN A 439 20.88 29.59 20.76
CA GLN A 439 20.54 30.84 21.45
C GLN A 439 19.04 31.15 21.32
N LEU A 440 18.49 30.96 20.12
CA LEU A 440 17.07 31.09 19.88
C LEU A 440 16.27 30.01 20.63
N ALA A 441 16.78 28.78 20.67
CA ALA A 441 16.23 27.68 21.47
C ALA A 441 16.09 28.07 22.94
N ASN A 442 17.17 28.60 23.54
CA ASN A 442 17.16 29.07 24.93
C ASN A 442 16.12 30.19 25.14
N ARG A 443 16.00 31.15 24.23
CA ARG A 443 14.99 32.23 24.30
C ARG A 443 13.57 31.67 24.31
N TYR A 444 13.24 30.70 23.46
CA TYR A 444 11.92 30.08 23.44
C TYR A 444 11.63 29.25 24.70
N LEU A 445 12.64 28.55 25.24
CA LEU A 445 12.51 27.82 26.50
C LEU A 445 12.30 28.78 27.72
N ASP A 446 12.94 29.96 27.69
CA ASP A 446 12.72 31.01 28.67
C ASP A 446 11.32 31.62 28.55
N LEU A 447 10.85 31.90 27.30
CA LEU A 447 9.47 32.35 27.02
C LEU A 447 8.40 31.32 27.39
N ALA A 448 8.76 30.03 27.37
CA ALA A 448 7.90 28.94 27.82
C ALA A 448 7.73 28.95 29.36
N GLY A 449 8.50 29.74 30.10
CA GLY A 449 8.46 29.83 31.57
C GLY A 449 9.52 28.98 32.28
N TYR A 450 10.49 28.36 31.54
CA TYR A 450 11.46 27.44 32.09
C TYR A 450 12.89 28.02 32.10
N ALA A 451 13.02 29.30 32.51
CA ALA A 451 14.31 29.96 32.58
C ALA A 451 15.16 29.52 33.81
N ALA A 452 14.51 29.07 34.88
CA ALA A 452 15.19 28.59 36.09
C ALA A 452 16.01 27.32 35.80
N ARG A 453 17.22 27.25 36.43
CA ARG A 453 18.11 26.09 36.27
C ARG A 453 18.61 25.60 37.61
N ASP A 454 18.85 24.32 37.72
CA ASP A 454 19.50 23.73 38.88
C ASP A 454 21.04 23.96 38.89
N SER A 455 21.74 23.43 39.92
CA SER A 455 23.20 23.57 40.07
C SER A 455 23.98 22.89 38.95
N GLU A 456 23.40 21.95 38.18
CA GLU A 456 24.02 21.26 37.05
C GLU A 456 23.72 21.93 35.72
N GLY A 457 22.87 23.00 35.72
CA GLY A 457 22.50 23.77 34.56
C GLY A 457 21.24 23.27 33.83
N PHE A 458 20.55 22.26 34.37
CA PHE A 458 19.30 21.77 33.79
C PHE A 458 18.11 22.66 34.18
N ARG A 459 17.18 22.83 33.23
CA ARG A 459 15.98 23.64 33.40
C ARG A 459 15.01 22.97 34.36
N MET A 460 14.30 23.80 35.14
CA MET A 460 13.31 23.38 36.12
C MET A 460 11.89 23.81 35.70
N ASP A 461 10.91 22.97 36.04
CA ASP A 461 9.50 23.31 35.96
C ASP A 461 9.09 24.34 37.04
N PRO A 462 7.87 24.90 37.00
CA PRO A 462 7.41 25.85 38.03
C PRO A 462 7.34 25.27 39.45
N GLN A 463 7.36 23.94 39.60
CA GLN A 463 7.36 23.25 40.89
C GLN A 463 8.80 23.02 41.42
N GLY A 464 9.81 23.39 40.64
CA GLY A 464 11.22 23.23 41.00
C GLY A 464 11.81 21.86 40.69
N ASN A 465 11.13 21.04 39.88
CA ASN A 465 11.67 19.76 39.42
C ASN A 465 12.42 19.93 38.11
N ARG A 466 13.47 19.15 37.94
CA ARG A 466 14.24 19.09 36.69
C ARG A 466 13.33 18.60 35.54
N ILE A 467 13.36 19.31 34.41
CA ILE A 467 12.62 18.88 33.19
C ILE A 467 13.39 17.75 32.54
N GLN A 468 12.86 16.53 32.67
CA GLN A 468 13.41 15.31 32.08
C GLN A 468 12.56 14.85 30.89
N VAL A 469 13.24 14.38 29.82
CA VAL A 469 12.57 13.82 28.62
C VAL A 469 13.29 12.56 28.19
N THR A 470 12.59 11.43 28.15
CA THR A 470 13.07 10.17 27.57
C THR A 470 12.60 10.04 26.15
N ILE A 471 13.54 9.92 25.20
CA ILE A 471 13.26 9.67 23.77
C ILE A 471 13.24 8.15 23.56
N GLU A 472 12.05 7.61 23.32
CA GLU A 472 11.81 6.18 23.16
C GLU A 472 11.75 5.81 21.67
N TYR A 473 12.47 4.75 21.27
CA TYR A 473 12.55 4.29 19.88
C TYR A 473 12.69 2.76 19.78
N THR A 474 12.63 2.24 18.55
CA THR A 474 12.89 0.85 18.22
C THR A 474 14.05 0.74 17.22
N ASP A 475 14.63 -0.44 17.08
CA ASP A 475 15.64 -0.79 16.08
C ASP A 475 15.08 -0.93 14.63
N PHE A 476 13.82 -0.54 14.40
CA PHE A 476 13.14 -0.69 13.12
C PHE A 476 13.90 -0.01 11.96
N TYR A 477 14.48 1.16 12.22
CA TYR A 477 15.46 1.83 11.34
C TYR A 477 16.77 2.01 12.08
N THR A 478 17.83 1.44 11.57
CA THR A 478 19.17 1.44 12.19
C THR A 478 19.68 2.86 12.53
N GLY A 479 19.32 3.85 11.69
CA GLY A 479 19.71 5.24 11.91
C GLY A 479 19.05 5.91 13.12
N TRP A 480 17.90 5.43 13.61
CA TRP A 480 17.18 6.08 14.71
C TRP A 480 17.93 6.03 16.04
N VAL A 481 18.70 4.98 16.30
CA VAL A 481 19.53 4.87 17.50
C VAL A 481 20.44 6.09 17.62
N LYS A 482 21.31 6.26 16.61
CA LYS A 482 22.29 7.36 16.60
C LYS A 482 21.65 8.74 16.48
N ALA A 483 20.58 8.87 15.68
CA ALA A 483 19.85 10.14 15.55
C ALA A 483 19.22 10.56 16.89
N SER A 484 18.60 9.63 17.63
CA SER A 484 18.01 9.92 18.95
C SER A 484 19.05 10.35 19.98
N GLU A 485 20.23 9.72 19.98
CA GLU A 485 21.36 10.14 20.83
C GLU A 485 21.79 11.58 20.53
N LEU A 486 21.91 11.96 19.25
CA LEU A 486 22.27 13.32 18.84
C LEU A 486 21.18 14.34 19.22
N VAL A 487 19.89 13.99 19.09
CA VAL A 487 18.77 14.84 19.54
C VAL A 487 18.87 15.05 21.06
N ALA A 488 19.09 13.98 21.85
CA ALA A 488 19.23 14.08 23.30
C ALA A 488 20.46 14.92 23.70
N GLU A 489 21.60 14.76 23.00
CA GLU A 489 22.79 15.60 23.19
C GLU A 489 22.48 17.08 22.95
N ASN A 490 21.78 17.40 21.83
CA ASN A 490 21.38 18.77 21.51
C ASN A 490 20.42 19.37 22.56
N TRP A 491 19.48 18.58 23.08
CA TRP A 491 18.56 19.05 24.12
C TRP A 491 19.26 19.27 25.46
N ARG A 492 20.23 18.42 25.83
CA ARG A 492 21.07 18.65 27.02
C ARG A 492 21.86 19.94 26.92
N ALA A 493 22.35 20.30 25.73
CA ALA A 493 23.13 21.55 25.52
C ALA A 493 22.25 22.82 25.78
N VAL A 494 20.94 22.74 25.73
CA VAL A 494 20.04 23.85 26.09
C VAL A 494 19.38 23.68 27.47
N GLY A 495 19.84 22.69 28.26
CA GLY A 495 19.46 22.50 29.66
C GLY A 495 18.26 21.57 29.88
N ILE A 496 17.90 20.71 28.94
CA ILE A 496 16.89 19.67 29.15
C ILE A 496 17.61 18.36 29.51
N ASP A 497 17.21 17.70 30.60
CA ASP A 497 17.75 16.41 31.03
C ASP A 497 17.21 15.28 30.14
N ALA A 498 17.76 15.18 28.92
CA ALA A 498 17.28 14.28 27.87
C ALA A 498 18.06 12.95 27.88
N HIS A 499 17.32 11.86 27.83
CA HIS A 499 17.81 10.48 27.76
C HIS A 499 17.23 9.77 26.54
N THR A 500 17.82 8.63 26.18
CA THR A 500 17.33 7.76 25.12
C THR A 500 17.06 6.37 25.66
N GLN A 501 16.00 5.71 25.16
CA GLN A 501 15.68 4.35 25.56
C GLN A 501 15.17 3.55 24.36
N GLU A 502 15.87 2.47 24.05
CA GLU A 502 15.45 1.49 23.06
C GLU A 502 14.46 0.49 23.66
N TYR A 503 13.40 0.18 22.91
CA TYR A 503 12.45 -0.87 23.23
C TYR A 503 12.20 -1.76 22.02
N THR A 504 11.78 -3.01 22.25
CA THR A 504 11.15 -3.78 21.19
C THR A 504 9.84 -3.13 20.78
N ARG A 505 9.41 -3.37 19.54
CA ARG A 505 8.18 -2.76 19.00
C ARG A 505 6.97 -3.03 19.90
N ASP A 506 6.81 -4.25 20.39
CA ASP A 506 5.67 -4.65 21.24
C ASP A 506 5.64 -3.90 22.56
N ILE A 507 6.82 -3.73 23.20
CA ILE A 507 6.95 -2.98 24.46
C ILE A 507 6.65 -1.49 24.22
N LEU A 508 7.17 -0.90 23.14
CA LEU A 508 6.90 0.50 22.82
C LEU A 508 5.39 0.75 22.60
N TYR A 509 4.71 -0.15 21.88
CA TYR A 509 3.27 -0.02 21.65
C TYR A 509 2.45 -0.21 22.93
N ASP A 510 2.82 -1.13 23.83
CA ASP A 510 2.20 -1.28 25.14
C ASP A 510 2.38 -0.02 26.01
N ARG A 511 3.57 0.57 26.02
CA ARG A 511 3.85 1.82 26.73
C ARG A 511 3.02 3.00 26.18
N LYS A 512 2.93 3.11 24.86
CA LYS A 512 2.06 4.11 24.19
C LYS A 512 0.60 3.93 24.59
N ALA A 513 0.08 2.71 24.51
CA ALA A 513 -1.31 2.39 24.86
C ALA A 513 -1.61 2.70 26.34
N LYS A 514 -0.62 2.57 27.23
CA LYS A 514 -0.72 2.91 28.66
C LYS A 514 -0.37 4.37 28.97
N ASN A 515 -0.14 5.19 27.95
CA ASN A 515 0.22 6.60 28.07
C ASN A 515 1.43 6.85 28.99
N GLN A 516 2.49 6.02 28.87
CA GLN A 516 3.67 6.01 29.74
C GLN A 516 4.94 6.60 29.13
N HIS A 517 4.91 6.97 27.84
CA HIS A 517 6.06 7.52 27.11
C HIS A 517 6.16 9.04 27.28
N ASP A 518 7.39 9.57 27.27
CA ASP A 518 7.66 11.01 27.22
C ASP A 518 7.70 11.51 25.75
N ALA A 519 8.58 10.94 24.95
CA ALA A 519 8.70 11.23 23.53
C ALA A 519 8.91 9.92 22.74
N VAL A 520 8.29 9.80 21.58
CA VAL A 520 8.46 8.62 20.69
C VAL A 520 9.02 9.04 19.36
N VAL A 521 9.95 8.23 18.85
CA VAL A 521 10.48 8.33 17.49
C VAL A 521 9.74 7.38 16.57
N TRP A 522 9.26 7.92 15.43
CA TRP A 522 8.60 7.12 14.38
C TRP A 522 8.82 7.73 13.00
N ILE A 523 8.43 6.97 11.95
CA ILE A 523 8.47 7.44 10.57
C ILE A 523 7.38 8.49 10.31
N GLY A 524 7.67 9.45 9.44
CA GLY A 524 6.72 10.48 9.02
C GLY A 524 5.80 10.02 7.89
N ASP A 525 4.72 9.30 8.21
CA ASP A 525 3.70 8.97 7.22
C ASP A 525 2.90 10.22 6.79
N GLY A 526 2.00 10.08 5.82
CA GLY A 526 1.11 11.17 5.40
C GLY A 526 1.78 12.25 4.54
N GLY A 527 2.99 12.01 4.03
CA GLY A 527 3.64 12.96 3.12
C GLY A 527 2.95 13.04 1.76
N MET A 528 2.66 11.91 1.12
CA MET A 528 1.86 11.84 -0.12
C MET A 528 0.41 11.46 0.15
N SER A 529 0.16 10.60 1.11
CA SER A 529 -1.17 10.11 1.50
C SER A 529 -1.84 10.97 2.58
N VAL A 530 -1.78 12.29 2.43
CA VAL A 530 -2.15 13.29 3.45
C VAL A 530 -3.54 13.05 4.08
N ILE A 531 -4.54 12.72 3.25
CA ILE A 531 -5.91 12.50 3.73
C ILE A 531 -6.08 11.11 4.40
N LEU A 532 -5.36 10.09 3.92
CA LEU A 532 -5.53 8.72 4.40
C LEU A 532 -4.68 8.42 5.64
N GLU A 533 -3.57 9.15 5.80
CA GLU A 533 -2.62 8.96 6.90
C GLU A 533 -2.29 10.30 7.62
N PRO A 534 -3.30 11.03 8.12
CA PRO A 534 -3.10 12.37 8.70
C PRO A 534 -2.56 12.35 10.14
N ARG A 535 -2.05 11.22 10.63
CA ARG A 535 -1.70 10.98 12.06
C ARG A 535 -0.80 12.04 12.69
N TRP A 536 0.00 12.75 11.90
CA TRP A 536 0.90 13.79 12.37
C TRP A 536 0.28 15.19 12.33
N TYR A 537 -0.84 15.33 11.62
CA TYR A 537 -1.55 16.61 11.46
C TYR A 537 -2.78 16.72 12.35
N LEU A 538 -3.40 15.59 12.68
CA LEU A 538 -4.47 15.51 13.67
C LEU A 538 -4.42 14.15 14.41
N PRO A 539 -4.82 14.10 15.70
CA PRO A 539 -4.83 12.84 16.46
C PRO A 539 -6.11 12.04 16.14
N PHE A 540 -6.04 11.18 15.12
CA PHE A 540 -7.19 10.40 14.65
C PHE A 540 -7.10 8.90 14.93
N SER A 541 -5.93 8.39 15.30
CA SER A 541 -5.68 6.97 15.54
C SER A 541 -4.61 6.75 16.61
N ASN A 542 -4.50 5.52 17.13
CA ASN A 542 -3.48 5.10 18.08
C ASN A 542 -2.03 5.22 17.55
N GLU A 543 -1.86 5.53 16.28
CA GLU A 543 -0.57 5.87 15.66
C GLU A 543 -0.25 7.37 15.75
N SER A 544 -1.16 8.20 16.27
CA SER A 544 -0.91 9.62 16.60
C SER A 544 -0.15 9.71 17.92
N ASN A 545 1.15 9.40 17.89
CA ASN A 545 2.00 9.17 19.06
C ASN A 545 2.05 10.33 20.06
N TYR A 546 1.73 11.54 19.62
CA TYR A 546 1.76 12.74 20.46
C TYR A 546 0.48 12.96 21.29
N ALA A 547 -0.63 12.24 21.03
CA ALA A 547 -1.91 12.56 21.63
C ALA A 547 -2.85 11.34 21.74
N GLN A 548 -2.46 10.34 22.53
CA GLN A 548 -3.18 9.07 22.68
C GLN A 548 -4.57 9.22 23.29
N LEU A 549 -4.72 10.10 24.30
CA LEU A 549 -6.02 10.26 24.96
C LEU A 549 -6.98 11.12 24.13
N TRP A 550 -6.49 12.07 23.34
CA TRP A 550 -7.33 12.84 22.42
C TRP A 550 -7.88 11.98 21.28
N GLN A 551 -7.04 11.08 20.71
CA GLN A 551 -7.54 10.12 19.70
C GLN A 551 -8.54 9.13 20.34
N GLY A 552 -8.30 8.69 21.58
CA GLY A 552 -9.22 7.83 22.33
C GLY A 552 -10.60 8.49 22.50
N TRP A 553 -10.64 9.79 22.86
CA TRP A 553 -11.88 10.56 22.92
C TRP A 553 -12.60 10.63 21.55
N TYR A 554 -11.85 10.90 20.49
CA TYR A 554 -12.39 10.96 19.13
C TYR A 554 -13.00 9.63 18.67
N ASN A 555 -12.41 8.52 19.07
CA ASN A 555 -12.88 7.18 18.71
C ASN A 555 -13.86 6.57 19.74
N GLY A 556 -14.22 7.31 20.78
CA GLY A 556 -15.12 6.82 21.83
C GLY A 556 -14.51 5.73 22.71
N GLU A 557 -13.18 5.68 22.84
CA GLU A 557 -12.46 4.70 23.64
C GLU A 557 -12.55 5.05 25.15
N PRO A 558 -12.66 4.04 26.03
CA PRO A 558 -12.64 4.28 27.48
C PRO A 558 -11.35 4.98 27.92
N GLY A 559 -11.47 6.04 28.73
CA GLY A 559 -10.32 6.82 29.22
C GLY A 559 -9.80 7.89 28.24
N GLY A 560 -10.49 8.12 27.13
CA GLY A 560 -10.20 9.24 26.25
C GLY A 560 -10.45 10.58 26.96
N GLU A 561 -9.59 11.58 26.70
CA GLU A 561 -9.71 12.93 27.25
C GLU A 561 -10.17 13.91 26.17
N GLU A 562 -11.06 14.82 26.53
CA GLU A 562 -11.56 15.84 25.60
C GLU A 562 -10.42 16.76 25.15
N PRO A 563 -10.18 16.87 23.82
CA PRO A 563 -9.09 17.70 23.31
C PRO A 563 -9.42 19.19 23.30
N PRO A 564 -8.40 20.06 23.16
CA PRO A 564 -8.59 21.50 22.94
C PRO A 564 -9.46 21.80 21.72
N GLU A 565 -10.06 22.98 21.69
CA GLU A 565 -11.07 23.38 20.69
C GLU A 565 -10.55 23.29 19.25
N GLN A 566 -9.27 23.66 19.02
CA GLN A 566 -8.66 23.57 17.69
C GLN A 566 -8.55 22.11 17.20
N VAL A 567 -8.24 21.19 18.11
CA VAL A 567 -8.15 19.75 17.81
C VAL A 567 -9.55 19.17 17.54
N LYS A 568 -10.56 19.56 18.32
CA LYS A 568 -11.97 19.19 18.06
C LYS A 568 -12.43 19.70 16.68
N ARG A 569 -12.04 20.93 16.31
CA ARG A 569 -12.30 21.46 14.98
C ARG A 569 -11.65 20.61 13.88
N GLN A 570 -10.39 20.20 14.04
CA GLN A 570 -9.72 19.30 13.08
C GLN A 570 -10.46 17.96 12.95
N MET A 571 -10.88 17.36 14.06
CA MET A 571 -11.66 16.13 14.08
C MET A 571 -12.99 16.27 13.33
N ALA A 572 -13.73 17.35 13.58
CA ALA A 572 -14.99 17.64 12.88
C ALA A 572 -14.79 17.87 11.36
N LEU A 573 -13.70 18.53 10.97
CA LEU A 573 -13.32 18.68 9.56
C LEU A 573 -12.99 17.33 8.92
N TYR A 574 -12.29 16.46 9.65
CA TYR A 574 -11.93 15.14 9.16
C TYR A 574 -13.16 14.22 9.02
N ASP A 575 -14.14 14.33 9.93
CA ASP A 575 -15.43 13.63 9.77
C ASP A 575 -16.16 14.07 8.50
N GLN A 576 -16.11 15.37 8.16
CA GLN A 576 -16.67 15.86 6.90
C GLN A 576 -15.88 15.32 5.68
N ILE A 577 -14.54 15.15 5.79
CA ILE A 577 -13.73 14.50 4.73
C ILE A 577 -14.19 13.05 4.53
N LYS A 578 -14.32 12.29 5.61
CA LYS A 578 -14.78 10.90 5.57
C LYS A 578 -16.20 10.78 4.99
N ALA A 579 -17.03 11.78 5.19
CA ALA A 579 -18.44 11.79 4.78
C ALA A 579 -18.67 12.21 3.32
N THR A 580 -17.69 12.64 2.57
CA THR A 580 -17.87 13.11 1.19
C THR A 580 -17.00 12.36 0.20
N ALA A 581 -17.55 12.01 -0.98
CA ALA A 581 -16.79 11.48 -2.11
C ALA A 581 -16.27 12.58 -3.07
N ASP A 582 -16.56 13.86 -2.79
CA ASP A 582 -16.08 15.00 -3.58
C ASP A 582 -14.62 15.31 -3.19
N LEU A 583 -13.69 14.95 -4.08
CA LEU A 583 -12.24 15.17 -3.89
C LEU A 583 -11.87 16.65 -3.70
N HIS A 584 -12.56 17.58 -4.38
CA HIS A 584 -12.29 19.01 -4.21
C HIS A 584 -12.69 19.49 -2.82
N LYS A 585 -13.81 18.98 -2.30
CA LYS A 585 -14.25 19.27 -0.93
C LYS A 585 -13.31 18.64 0.09
N GLN A 586 -12.91 17.38 -0.10
CA GLN A 586 -11.91 16.72 0.76
C GLN A 586 -10.61 17.53 0.82
N ASN A 587 -10.10 17.96 -0.32
CA ASN A 587 -8.86 18.76 -0.39
C ASN A 587 -8.98 20.12 0.32
N ARG A 588 -10.10 20.81 0.19
CA ARG A 588 -10.31 22.08 0.91
C ARG A 588 -10.34 21.89 2.44
N LEU A 589 -11.10 20.90 2.90
CA LEU A 589 -11.21 20.58 4.32
C LEU A 589 -9.86 20.12 4.91
N MET A 590 -9.08 19.34 4.13
CA MET A 590 -7.75 18.92 4.58
C MET A 590 -6.78 20.10 4.70
N LYS A 591 -6.85 21.10 3.81
CA LYS A 591 -6.05 22.32 3.96
C LYS A 591 -6.37 23.06 5.26
N GLU A 592 -7.64 23.17 5.65
CA GLU A 592 -8.00 23.76 6.95
C GLU A 592 -7.44 22.98 8.14
N ILE A 593 -7.38 21.64 8.06
CA ILE A 593 -6.73 20.80 9.08
C ILE A 593 -5.24 21.08 9.14
N LEU A 594 -4.59 21.22 8.00
CA LEU A 594 -3.15 21.49 7.91
C LEU A 594 -2.79 22.90 8.41
N ASP A 595 -3.63 23.91 8.17
CA ASP A 595 -3.43 25.26 8.70
C ASP A 595 -3.44 25.27 10.23
N ILE A 596 -4.35 24.49 10.86
CA ILE A 596 -4.37 24.32 12.33
C ILE A 596 -3.11 23.57 12.79
N ALA A 597 -2.70 22.49 12.10
CA ALA A 597 -1.50 21.73 12.46
C ALA A 597 -0.22 22.57 12.35
N LEU A 598 -0.11 23.41 11.32
CA LEU A 598 0.97 24.38 11.13
C LEU A 598 1.05 25.34 12.35
N ASP A 599 -0.11 25.92 12.74
CA ASP A 599 -0.16 26.80 13.90
C ASP A 599 0.20 26.06 15.20
N GLN A 600 -0.34 24.88 15.44
CA GLN A 600 -0.16 24.14 16.70
C GLN A 600 1.23 23.53 16.89
N PHE A 601 1.94 23.20 15.83
CA PHE A 601 3.29 22.62 15.87
C PHE A 601 3.38 21.39 16.78
N TYR A 602 2.63 20.34 16.47
CA TYR A 602 2.50 19.15 17.34
C TYR A 602 3.77 18.33 17.49
N VAL A 603 4.55 18.16 16.42
CA VAL A 603 5.69 17.25 16.34
C VAL A 603 6.89 17.87 15.64
N MET A 604 8.07 17.29 15.82
CA MET A 604 9.33 17.77 15.26
C MET A 604 9.85 16.75 14.22
N GLY A 605 10.04 17.20 12.99
CA GLY A 605 10.68 16.41 11.94
C GLY A 605 12.19 16.61 11.88
N ILE A 606 12.90 15.64 11.33
CA ILE A 606 14.35 15.73 11.11
C ILE A 606 14.68 16.01 9.64
N SER A 607 14.23 15.14 8.71
CA SER A 607 14.54 15.30 7.29
C SER A 607 13.42 14.85 6.37
N LEU A 608 13.17 15.61 5.31
CA LEU A 608 12.39 15.15 4.16
C LEU A 608 13.25 14.18 3.33
N PRO A 609 12.88 12.89 3.24
CA PRO A 609 13.68 11.92 2.51
C PRO A 609 13.71 12.22 1.01
N THR A 610 14.89 12.10 0.40
CA THR A 610 15.06 12.13 -1.06
C THR A 610 14.55 10.84 -1.69
N SER A 611 14.54 10.80 -3.04
CA SER A 611 14.29 9.56 -3.78
C SER A 611 15.35 8.50 -3.45
N SER A 612 14.91 7.25 -3.50
CA SER A 612 15.75 6.07 -3.37
C SER A 612 15.81 5.34 -4.71
N ILE A 613 16.76 4.41 -4.86
CA ILE A 613 16.95 3.66 -6.09
C ILE A 613 16.37 2.26 -6.03
N GLY A 614 15.95 1.75 -7.19
CA GLY A 614 15.86 0.33 -7.47
C GLY A 614 16.80 -0.03 -8.61
N VAL A 615 17.18 -1.30 -8.71
CA VAL A 615 17.97 -1.83 -9.81
C VAL A 615 17.06 -2.38 -10.90
N VAL A 616 17.49 -2.23 -12.15
CA VAL A 616 16.80 -2.81 -13.33
C VAL A 616 17.84 -3.17 -14.37
N LYS A 617 17.82 -4.42 -14.89
CA LYS A 617 18.69 -4.83 -16.01
C LYS A 617 18.35 -4.07 -17.27
N ASN A 618 19.36 -3.78 -18.10
CA ASN A 618 19.14 -3.07 -19.36
C ASN A 618 18.29 -3.86 -20.37
N SER A 619 18.22 -5.20 -20.23
CA SER A 619 17.30 -6.06 -20.98
C SER A 619 15.87 -6.13 -20.39
N PHE A 620 15.60 -5.51 -19.23
CA PHE A 620 14.30 -5.55 -18.54
C PHE A 620 13.55 -4.24 -18.76
N HIS A 621 12.43 -4.27 -19.47
CA HIS A 621 11.75 -3.13 -20.04
C HIS A 621 10.37 -2.85 -19.42
N ASN A 622 9.77 -1.71 -19.81
CA ASN A 622 8.47 -1.20 -19.35
C ASN A 622 8.44 -0.81 -17.86
N VAL A 623 9.59 -0.64 -17.24
CA VAL A 623 9.71 -0.15 -15.86
C VAL A 623 9.70 1.37 -15.87
N PRO A 624 8.77 2.05 -15.17
CA PRO A 624 8.82 3.52 -15.06
C PRO A 624 10.13 3.98 -14.43
N THR A 625 10.71 5.04 -14.98
CA THR A 625 11.97 5.62 -14.47
C THR A 625 11.83 6.20 -13.06
N VAL A 626 10.62 6.65 -12.69
CA VAL A 626 10.28 7.14 -11.35
C VAL A 626 8.94 6.54 -10.93
N MET A 627 8.85 6.03 -9.70
CA MET A 627 7.62 5.48 -9.11
C MET A 627 7.39 6.02 -7.70
N PRO A 628 6.16 6.35 -7.30
CA PRO A 628 5.84 6.53 -5.89
C PRO A 628 6.16 5.26 -5.08
N TYR A 629 6.58 5.41 -3.82
CA TYR A 629 6.90 4.31 -2.93
C TYR A 629 6.28 4.52 -1.54
N GLY A 630 5.40 3.63 -1.13
CA GLY A 630 4.75 3.69 0.17
C GLY A 630 4.17 2.35 0.61
N TRP A 631 3.50 2.35 1.77
CA TRP A 631 2.80 1.17 2.27
C TRP A 631 1.45 0.99 1.58
N ILE A 632 0.64 2.03 1.54
CA ILE A 632 -0.69 2.00 0.93
C ILE A 632 -0.66 2.09 -0.61
N TYR A 633 0.51 2.39 -1.18
CA TYR A 633 0.83 2.30 -2.61
C TYR A 633 1.92 1.22 -2.79
N PRO A 634 1.54 -0.01 -3.13
CA PRO A 634 2.43 -1.17 -3.08
C PRO A 634 3.37 -1.25 -4.29
N THR A 635 4.31 -0.33 -4.42
CA THR A 635 5.30 -0.30 -5.52
C THR A 635 6.03 -1.65 -5.69
N PRO A 636 6.14 -2.17 -6.95
CA PRO A 636 5.73 -1.59 -8.23
C PRO A 636 4.32 -1.97 -8.71
N ALA A 637 3.51 -2.68 -7.92
CA ALA A 637 2.23 -3.24 -8.35
C ALA A 637 1.30 -2.26 -9.11
N PRO A 638 1.14 -0.97 -8.70
CA PRO A 638 0.28 -0.04 -9.43
C PRO A 638 0.74 0.24 -10.86
N THR A 639 2.01 0.02 -11.21
CA THR A 639 2.53 0.19 -12.58
C THR A 639 2.26 -1.01 -13.50
N ASN A 640 1.46 -1.99 -13.01
CA ASN A 640 1.12 -3.22 -13.73
C ASN A 640 2.36 -4.05 -14.12
N PRO A 641 3.05 -4.72 -13.19
CA PRO A 641 4.23 -5.54 -13.50
C PRO A 641 4.01 -6.61 -14.58
N CYS A 642 2.75 -6.98 -14.83
CA CYS A 642 2.39 -7.89 -15.91
C CYS A 642 2.79 -7.37 -17.31
N GLN A 643 3.02 -6.07 -17.48
CA GLN A 643 3.51 -5.47 -18.74
C GLN A 643 5.04 -5.47 -18.86
N TYR A 644 5.77 -5.83 -17.81
CA TYR A 644 7.23 -5.89 -17.90
C TYR A 644 7.66 -7.04 -18.79
N PHE A 645 8.75 -6.86 -19.53
CA PHE A 645 9.28 -7.91 -20.40
C PHE A 645 10.80 -7.90 -20.43
N ILE A 646 11.36 -9.02 -20.86
CA ILE A 646 12.80 -9.21 -21.02
C ILE A 646 13.08 -9.25 -22.51
N ALA A 647 13.89 -8.31 -23.01
CA ALA A 647 14.37 -8.35 -24.39
C ALA A 647 15.42 -9.46 -24.54
N PRO A 648 15.46 -10.13 -25.71
CA PRO A 648 16.44 -11.16 -26.01
C PRO A 648 17.89 -10.67 -25.94
#